data_20daa5a9d55cc3e820e5619ac14a539a
#
_entry.id   20daa5a9d55cc3e820e5619ac14a539a
#
_cell.length_a   1.000
_cell.length_b   1.000
_cell.length_c   1.000
_cell.angle_alpha   90.00
_cell.angle_beta   90.00
_cell.angle_gamma   90.00
#
_symmetry.space_group_name_H-M   'P 1'
#
loop_
_entity.id
_entity.type
_entity.pdbx_description
1 polymer ?
#
loop_
_entity_poly.entity_id
_entity_poly.type
_entity_poly.pdbx_seq_one_letter_code
_entity_poly.pdbx_strand_id
1 'polypeptide(L)'
;QLSGEWTRHPQHGEQFKVAHFKSQLPASVHGIRKYLGSGLIHGIGKSYAKKIVDHFGAETLEVISEDSGRLHEVPGIGKQRAKSIKAAWDEQRAVRDVMMFLQTYGVTPSQCVRLVKKYGSGARRILQDEPYRLAEDIERIGFKTADKIALNLGFPTNSQERIEAGILYTMQALEDEGHSIGTEDVLREQASRLLGLEPGLIQKGLGKLVAKERLFQIHAYDASGQSLGPACQLPPTAGAEKRIAEAITRIARTESLLPAIKVDAAIEWAGKRVGFELAEQQRSALKSALQHKVSIITGGPGTGKTTILRSVVDIVRAKRARILLASPTGRAAQRLAEAAGAPASTIHRLLKYDAATRQFVHRAENPLPAEFIILDETSMLDTRLAARLFDAVPSGAHLLLVGDADQLPSVGAGNVLGDLMAAPPAHVTCLDTIYRQGKESGIVTTAHAILQGESHPGRTFRSLRELETTRDFSFIEAEAPEQCLQAIQYLVRDYLPKSQGLDPIADLQVLSPMHRGTAGISVLNTELQEILNSKTKAESRLRSDPDYTPARQTHFREKTQRALPAELEYGSTTFRIGDKVMQSRNNYDKNIFNGDTGIIRSIQADRSGLTIDFAGNPVEYTKGELSEIQLAYAISIHKSQGSEYPVVIIPLLKQHFLLLQRNLIYTGIT
;
A
#
# COMPACT_ATOMS: atom_id res chain seq x y z
N GLN A 1 7.14 37.37 -3.19
CA GLN A 1 7.13 37.78 -4.60
C GLN A 1 7.20 36.53 -5.46
N LEU A 2 6.27 36.38 -6.40
CA LEU A 2 6.23 35.27 -7.34
C LEU A 2 6.58 35.79 -8.73
N SER A 3 7.45 35.09 -9.44
CA SER A 3 7.71 35.30 -10.87
C SER A 3 7.45 34.00 -11.64
N GLY A 4 6.77 34.10 -12.75
CA GLY A 4 6.35 32.96 -13.54
C GLY A 4 5.49 33.40 -14.71
N GLU A 5 4.83 32.46 -15.33
CA GLU A 5 4.01 32.68 -16.50
C GLU A 5 2.57 32.22 -16.24
N TRP A 6 1.60 32.95 -16.75
CA TRP A 6 0.22 32.51 -16.80
C TRP A 6 0.09 31.42 -17.86
N THR A 7 -0.35 30.24 -17.45
CA THR A 7 -0.59 29.11 -18.35
C THR A 7 -2.05 28.68 -18.26
N ARG A 8 -2.62 28.29 -19.38
CA ARG A 8 -3.99 27.77 -19.41
C ARG A 8 -3.93 26.24 -19.30
N HIS A 9 -4.36 25.71 -18.15
CA HIS A 9 -4.49 24.28 -17.99
C HIS A 9 -5.81 23.81 -18.62
N PRO A 10 -5.82 22.72 -19.42
CA PRO A 10 -7.02 22.25 -20.10
C PRO A 10 -8.22 21.98 -19.20
N GLN A 11 -7.98 21.60 -17.93
CA GLN A 11 -9.01 21.23 -16.96
C GLN A 11 -9.20 22.23 -15.82
N HIS A 12 -8.24 23.15 -15.60
CA HIS A 12 -8.25 24.04 -14.43
C HIS A 12 -8.23 25.54 -14.77
N GLY A 13 -8.38 25.88 -16.05
CA GLY A 13 -8.39 27.27 -16.49
C GLY A 13 -7.02 27.96 -16.40
N GLU A 14 -7.02 29.27 -16.21
CA GLU A 14 -5.80 30.06 -16.08
C GLU A 14 -5.11 29.79 -14.74
N GLN A 15 -3.85 29.36 -14.80
CA GLN A 15 -2.99 29.10 -13.66
C GLN A 15 -1.68 29.85 -13.78
N PHE A 16 -1.20 30.41 -12.68
CA PHE A 16 0.11 31.03 -12.62
C PHE A 16 1.16 29.97 -12.30
N LYS A 17 1.92 29.55 -13.34
CA LYS A 17 3.05 28.63 -13.18
C LYS A 17 4.23 29.40 -12.60
N VAL A 18 4.45 29.24 -11.31
CA VAL A 18 5.54 29.89 -10.61
C VAL A 18 6.87 29.26 -11.02
N ALA A 19 7.73 30.04 -11.68
CA ALA A 19 9.10 29.66 -12.00
C ALA A 19 10.05 29.96 -10.85
N HIS A 20 9.90 31.14 -10.24
CA HIS A 20 10.69 31.56 -9.08
C HIS A 20 9.79 32.23 -8.05
N PHE A 21 10.08 32.01 -6.77
CA PHE A 21 9.49 32.82 -5.72
C PHE A 21 10.58 33.35 -4.80
N LYS A 22 10.41 34.58 -4.36
CA LYS A 22 11.31 35.24 -3.40
C LYS A 22 10.52 35.54 -2.13
N SER A 23 10.93 34.93 -1.03
CA SER A 23 10.38 35.28 0.27
C SER A 23 10.97 36.63 0.70
N GLN A 24 10.12 37.62 0.89
CA GLN A 24 10.52 38.92 1.41
C GLN A 24 9.77 39.19 2.70
N LEU A 25 10.46 39.87 3.65
CA LEU A 25 9.78 40.35 4.84
C LEU A 25 8.75 41.40 4.43
N PRO A 26 7.58 41.42 5.08
CA PRO A 26 6.57 42.42 4.77
C PRO A 26 7.09 43.84 5.14
N ALA A 27 6.98 44.77 4.19
CA ALA A 27 7.37 46.15 4.36
C ALA A 27 6.25 47.04 4.94
N SER A 28 5.01 46.60 4.86
CA SER A 28 3.87 47.38 5.40
C SER A 28 3.54 47.00 6.84
N VAL A 29 3.16 47.98 7.65
CA VAL A 29 2.74 47.78 9.07
C VAL A 29 1.66 46.69 9.21
N HIS A 30 0.69 46.67 8.30
CA HIS A 30 -0.35 45.64 8.28
C HIS A 30 0.23 44.24 7.97
N GLY A 31 1.16 44.16 7.02
CA GLY A 31 1.87 42.91 6.66
C GLY A 31 2.73 42.40 7.82
N ILE A 32 3.48 43.28 8.48
CA ILE A 32 4.30 42.96 9.65
C ILE A 32 3.43 42.39 10.78
N ARG A 33 2.29 43.03 11.08
CA ARG A 33 1.35 42.56 12.09
C ARG A 33 0.80 41.17 11.79
N LYS A 34 0.40 40.95 10.54
CA LYS A 34 -0.11 39.64 10.10
C LYS A 34 0.96 38.56 10.14
N TYR A 35 2.18 38.88 9.74
CA TYR A 35 3.34 37.99 9.78
C TYR A 35 3.70 37.56 11.20
N LEU A 36 3.90 38.53 12.11
CA LEU A 36 4.22 38.25 13.52
C LEU A 36 3.07 37.49 14.23
N GLY A 37 1.81 37.80 13.89
CA GLY A 37 0.63 37.16 14.47
C GLY A 37 0.25 35.80 13.88
N SER A 38 1.00 35.30 12.89
CA SER A 38 0.73 34.03 12.19
C SER A 38 1.03 32.78 13.01
N GLY A 39 1.73 32.92 14.16
CA GLY A 39 2.21 31.81 14.98
C GLY A 39 3.53 31.20 14.51
N LEU A 40 4.14 31.74 13.46
CA LEU A 40 5.45 31.30 12.95
C LEU A 40 6.59 31.60 13.93
N ILE A 41 6.45 32.62 14.77
CA ILE A 41 7.46 33.02 15.76
C ILE A 41 6.97 32.61 17.14
N HIS A 42 7.64 31.64 17.74
CA HIS A 42 7.29 31.17 19.06
C HIS A 42 7.37 32.31 20.10
N GLY A 43 6.30 32.47 20.90
CA GLY A 43 6.20 33.54 21.91
C GLY A 43 5.48 34.80 21.41
N ILE A 44 5.17 34.94 20.11
CA ILE A 44 4.39 36.06 19.58
C ILE A 44 3.03 35.55 19.07
N GLY A 45 1.98 35.73 19.88
CA GLY A 45 0.62 35.54 19.44
C GLY A 45 0.00 36.82 18.85
N LYS A 46 -1.20 36.75 18.28
CA LYS A 46 -1.90 37.90 17.66
C LYS A 46 -1.95 39.16 18.54
N SER A 47 -2.15 38.99 19.85
CA SER A 47 -2.21 40.10 20.81
C SER A 47 -0.86 40.82 20.98
N TYR A 48 0.22 40.05 21.12
CA TYR A 48 1.57 40.62 21.22
C TYR A 48 2.08 41.19 19.90
N ALA A 49 1.80 40.55 18.78
CA ALA A 49 2.08 41.08 17.44
C ALA A 49 1.45 42.46 17.25
N LYS A 50 0.19 42.63 17.68
CA LYS A 50 -0.50 43.91 17.63
C LYS A 50 0.24 44.95 18.48
N LYS A 51 0.54 44.67 19.75
CA LYS A 51 1.20 45.60 20.69
C LYS A 51 2.58 46.01 20.20
N ILE A 52 3.39 45.07 19.71
CA ILE A 52 4.74 45.35 19.22
C ILE A 52 4.69 46.26 17.98
N VAL A 53 3.80 45.93 17.03
CA VAL A 53 3.68 46.70 15.79
C VAL A 53 3.02 48.08 16.03
N ASP A 54 2.10 48.19 16.96
CA ASP A 54 1.51 49.48 17.34
C ASP A 54 2.55 50.41 18.02
N HIS A 55 3.56 49.83 18.68
CA HIS A 55 4.64 50.59 19.33
C HIS A 55 5.77 50.99 18.38
N PHE A 56 6.25 50.06 17.54
CA PHE A 56 7.42 50.27 16.68
C PHE A 56 7.08 50.51 15.20
N GLY A 57 5.82 50.35 14.80
CA GLY A 57 5.37 50.58 13.41
C GLY A 57 6.16 49.77 12.38
N ALA A 58 6.69 50.46 11.38
CA ALA A 58 7.48 49.85 10.30
C ALA A 58 8.86 49.34 10.77
N GLU A 59 9.42 49.90 11.84
CA GLU A 59 10.74 49.50 12.38
C GLU A 59 10.68 48.19 13.19
N THR A 60 9.52 47.65 13.43
CA THR A 60 9.31 46.46 14.28
C THR A 60 10.26 45.29 13.96
N LEU A 61 10.45 44.97 12.69
CA LEU A 61 11.32 43.84 12.29
C LEU A 61 12.80 44.17 12.52
N GLU A 62 13.20 45.39 12.34
CA GLU A 62 14.56 45.88 12.59
C GLU A 62 14.86 45.89 14.10
N VAL A 63 13.95 46.37 14.92
CA VAL A 63 14.06 46.33 16.39
C VAL A 63 14.18 44.89 16.90
N ILE A 64 13.38 43.95 16.40
CA ILE A 64 13.51 42.53 16.78
C ILE A 64 14.85 41.95 16.33
N SER A 65 15.35 42.34 15.14
CA SER A 65 16.60 41.84 14.57
C SER A 65 17.85 42.41 15.23
N GLU A 66 17.91 43.73 15.38
CA GLU A 66 19.14 44.45 15.72
C GLU A 66 19.16 44.96 17.17
N ASP A 67 18.00 45.34 17.72
CA ASP A 67 17.89 45.94 19.05
C ASP A 67 16.72 45.35 19.86
N SER A 68 16.74 44.03 20.01
CA SER A 68 15.68 43.29 20.72
C SER A 68 15.54 43.69 22.20
N GLY A 69 16.52 44.39 22.74
CA GLY A 69 16.44 44.98 24.07
C GLY A 69 15.29 45.96 24.20
N ARG A 70 14.95 46.71 23.16
CA ARG A 70 13.84 47.68 23.16
C ARG A 70 12.46 47.02 23.22
N LEU A 71 12.33 45.72 22.99
CA LEU A 71 11.06 45.05 23.13
C LEU A 71 10.43 45.15 24.53
N HIS A 72 11.23 45.46 25.56
CA HIS A 72 10.70 45.70 26.92
C HIS A 72 9.96 47.03 27.06
N GLU A 73 10.08 47.96 26.10
CA GLU A 73 9.29 49.19 26.03
C GLU A 73 7.80 48.88 25.77
N VAL A 74 7.49 47.70 25.22
CA VAL A 74 6.14 47.27 24.93
C VAL A 74 5.45 46.73 26.19
N PRO A 75 4.30 47.28 26.60
CA PRO A 75 3.59 46.81 27.80
C PRO A 75 3.26 45.31 27.78
N GLY A 76 3.80 44.57 28.78
CA GLY A 76 3.64 43.14 28.95
C GLY A 76 4.75 42.27 28.33
N ILE A 77 5.84 42.88 27.82
CA ILE A 77 7.04 42.19 27.38
C ILE A 77 8.19 42.48 28.34
N GLY A 78 8.47 41.55 29.24
CA GLY A 78 9.61 41.59 30.14
C GLY A 78 10.89 41.07 29.47
N LYS A 79 12.05 41.29 30.12
CA LYS A 79 13.38 40.93 29.63
C LYS A 79 13.49 39.47 29.17
N GLN A 80 12.85 38.54 29.89
CA GLN A 80 12.90 37.11 29.55
C GLN A 80 12.11 36.79 28.27
N ARG A 81 10.94 37.43 28.10
CA ARG A 81 10.13 37.28 26.89
C ARG A 81 10.80 37.91 25.67
N ALA A 82 11.44 39.09 25.84
CA ALA A 82 12.23 39.73 24.78
C ALA A 82 13.35 38.79 24.28
N LYS A 83 14.07 38.13 25.19
CA LYS A 83 15.08 37.12 24.85
C LYS A 83 14.49 35.93 24.10
N SER A 84 13.34 35.39 24.54
CA SER A 84 12.66 34.28 23.84
C SER A 84 12.18 34.69 22.44
N ILE A 85 11.68 35.89 22.27
CA ILE A 85 11.25 36.43 20.96
C ILE A 85 12.46 36.57 20.03
N LYS A 86 13.57 37.09 20.53
CA LYS A 86 14.81 37.22 19.76
C LYS A 86 15.35 35.86 19.33
N ALA A 87 15.41 34.88 20.23
CA ALA A 87 15.86 33.53 19.92
C ALA A 87 14.99 32.88 18.84
N ALA A 88 13.66 32.96 18.97
CA ALA A 88 12.73 32.43 17.98
C ALA A 88 12.82 33.18 16.63
N TRP A 89 13.09 34.47 16.64
CA TRP A 89 13.33 35.29 15.45
C TRP A 89 14.60 34.85 14.71
N ASP A 90 15.71 34.67 15.45
CA ASP A 90 17.00 34.25 14.87
C ASP A 90 16.93 32.84 14.32
N GLU A 91 16.23 31.93 14.99
CA GLU A 91 15.94 30.59 14.49
C GLU A 91 15.15 30.64 13.18
N GLN A 92 14.10 31.45 13.10
CA GLN A 92 13.28 31.63 11.89
C GLN A 92 14.08 32.29 10.75
N ARG A 93 15.02 33.17 11.07
CA ARG A 93 15.93 33.77 10.07
C ARG A 93 16.87 32.71 9.51
N ALA A 94 17.49 31.90 10.36
CA ALA A 94 18.35 30.78 9.94
C ALA A 94 17.59 29.76 9.06
N VAL A 95 16.38 29.41 9.44
CA VAL A 95 15.49 28.54 8.66
C VAL A 95 15.21 29.11 7.26
N ARG A 96 14.93 30.40 7.19
CA ARG A 96 14.63 31.09 5.92
C ARG A 96 15.86 31.16 5.01
N ASP A 97 17.04 31.46 5.57
CA ASP A 97 18.29 31.48 4.82
C ASP A 97 18.63 30.08 4.26
N VAL A 98 18.40 29.03 5.05
CA VAL A 98 18.52 27.64 4.61
C VAL A 98 17.51 27.33 3.50
N MET A 99 16.24 27.73 3.63
CA MET A 99 15.23 27.52 2.61
C MET A 99 15.58 28.21 1.29
N MET A 100 16.05 29.45 1.34
CA MET A 100 16.49 30.19 0.14
C MET A 100 17.66 29.49 -0.54
N PHE A 101 18.65 29.05 0.25
CA PHE A 101 19.78 28.29 -0.24
C PHE A 101 19.33 26.98 -0.93
N LEU A 102 18.48 26.19 -0.27
CA LEU A 102 17.97 24.93 -0.81
C LEU A 102 17.24 25.11 -2.16
N GLN A 103 16.45 26.18 -2.28
CA GLN A 103 15.69 26.48 -3.51
C GLN A 103 16.59 26.87 -4.67
N THR A 104 17.74 27.51 -4.42
CA THR A 104 18.74 27.83 -5.45
C THR A 104 19.23 26.57 -6.16
N TYR A 105 19.24 25.42 -5.46
CA TYR A 105 19.65 24.12 -6.00
C TYR A 105 18.49 23.23 -6.45
N GLY A 106 17.29 23.79 -6.58
CA GLY A 106 16.14 23.10 -7.17
C GLY A 106 15.32 22.24 -6.17
N VAL A 107 15.51 22.46 -4.87
CA VAL A 107 14.68 21.85 -3.81
C VAL A 107 13.33 22.56 -3.76
N THR A 108 12.24 21.81 -3.84
CA THR A 108 10.89 22.38 -3.79
C THR A 108 10.55 22.91 -2.38
N PRO A 109 9.61 23.87 -2.26
CA PRO A 109 9.23 24.42 -0.95
C PRO A 109 8.79 23.36 0.07
N SER A 110 8.03 22.38 -0.36
CA SER A 110 7.56 21.28 0.50
C SER A 110 8.72 20.39 0.99
N GLN A 111 9.73 20.18 0.16
CA GLN A 111 10.95 19.46 0.52
C GLN A 111 11.81 20.29 1.47
N CYS A 112 11.94 21.60 1.24
CA CYS A 112 12.65 22.51 2.14
C CYS A 112 12.09 22.47 3.57
N VAL A 113 10.74 22.51 3.71
CA VAL A 113 10.09 22.43 5.04
C VAL A 113 10.47 21.13 5.75
N ARG A 114 10.49 20.00 5.05
CA ARG A 114 10.85 18.69 5.64
C ARG A 114 12.33 18.63 6.03
N LEU A 115 13.22 19.12 5.17
CA LEU A 115 14.66 19.19 5.43
C LEU A 115 14.95 20.03 6.68
N VAL A 116 14.35 21.20 6.76
CA VAL A 116 14.51 22.08 7.91
C VAL A 116 13.90 21.46 9.17
N LYS A 117 12.75 20.82 9.07
CA LYS A 117 12.13 20.10 10.19
C LYS A 117 13.04 18.99 10.74
N LYS A 118 13.78 18.28 9.86
CA LYS A 118 14.66 17.17 10.26
C LYS A 118 16.03 17.65 10.75
N TYR A 119 16.66 18.58 10.03
CA TYR A 119 18.06 18.97 10.26
C TYR A 119 18.24 20.37 10.86
N GLY A 120 17.16 21.16 10.97
CA GLY A 120 17.23 22.54 11.47
C GLY A 120 18.17 23.40 10.63
N SER A 121 19.03 24.17 11.30
CA SER A 121 20.09 24.99 10.69
C SER A 121 21.18 24.15 10.03
N GLY A 122 21.34 22.88 10.39
CA GLY A 122 22.31 21.95 9.79
C GLY A 122 21.96 21.48 8.38
N ALA A 123 20.73 21.73 7.87
CA ALA A 123 20.28 21.28 6.57
C ALA A 123 21.18 21.74 5.41
N ARG A 124 21.73 22.98 5.50
CA ARG A 124 22.68 23.50 4.52
C ARG A 124 23.96 22.66 4.46
N ARG A 125 24.54 22.33 5.62
CA ARG A 125 25.76 21.54 5.73
C ARG A 125 25.56 20.13 5.19
N ILE A 126 24.46 19.46 5.59
CA ILE A 126 24.14 18.11 5.07
C ILE A 126 24.02 18.13 3.55
N LEU A 127 23.39 19.17 2.99
CA LEU A 127 23.26 19.28 1.54
C LEU A 127 24.61 19.46 0.84
N GLN A 128 25.52 20.22 1.45
CA GLN A 128 26.84 20.51 0.88
C GLN A 128 27.84 19.37 1.06
N ASP A 129 27.75 18.62 2.17
CA ASP A 129 28.73 17.59 2.51
C ASP A 129 28.23 16.18 2.09
N GLU A 130 26.93 15.89 2.26
CA GLU A 130 26.35 14.55 2.10
C GLU A 130 24.99 14.58 1.36
N PRO A 131 24.89 15.10 0.11
CA PRO A 131 23.60 15.33 -0.56
C PRO A 131 22.77 14.07 -0.76
N TYR A 132 23.39 12.91 -0.91
CA TYR A 132 22.69 11.64 -1.11
C TYR A 132 22.00 11.10 0.15
N ARG A 133 22.41 11.56 1.32
CA ARG A 133 21.74 11.29 2.59
C ARG A 133 20.29 11.77 2.61
N LEU A 134 19.96 12.76 1.78
CA LEU A 134 18.59 13.24 1.62
C LEU A 134 17.65 12.15 1.14
N ALA A 135 18.13 11.26 0.27
CA ALA A 135 17.32 10.16 -0.27
C ALA A 135 17.04 9.08 0.80
N GLU A 136 17.94 8.91 1.76
CA GLU A 136 17.78 7.96 2.86
C GLU A 136 16.90 8.51 3.98
N ASP A 137 17.04 9.81 4.26
CA ASP A 137 16.54 10.44 5.47
C ASP A 137 15.19 11.15 5.31
N ILE A 138 14.77 11.53 4.10
CA ILE A 138 13.60 12.36 3.87
C ILE A 138 12.59 11.65 2.97
N GLU A 139 11.45 11.32 3.51
CA GLU A 139 10.35 10.75 2.72
C GLU A 139 10.01 11.62 1.50
N ARG A 140 9.84 11.00 0.33
CA ARG A 140 9.54 11.63 -0.97
C ARG A 140 10.70 12.46 -1.56
N ILE A 141 11.91 12.35 -1.03
CA ILE A 141 13.13 12.76 -1.73
C ILE A 141 13.85 11.46 -2.13
N GLY A 142 13.62 11.00 -3.35
CA GLY A 142 14.32 9.83 -3.88
C GLY A 142 15.69 10.20 -4.45
N PHE A 143 16.49 9.18 -4.78
CA PHE A 143 17.83 9.32 -5.37
C PHE A 143 17.88 10.33 -6.52
N LYS A 144 16.95 10.24 -7.51
CA LYS A 144 16.94 11.15 -8.68
C LYS A 144 16.88 12.63 -8.30
N THR A 145 16.16 12.96 -7.23
CA THR A 145 16.09 14.34 -6.73
C THR A 145 17.37 14.73 -6.01
N ALA A 146 17.90 13.86 -5.15
CA ALA A 146 19.17 14.07 -4.45
C ALA A 146 20.34 14.19 -5.43
N ASP A 147 20.38 13.35 -6.47
CA ASP A 147 21.39 13.38 -7.54
C ASP A 147 21.37 14.69 -8.33
N LYS A 148 20.18 15.15 -8.73
CA LYS A 148 20.04 16.47 -9.38
C LYS A 148 20.54 17.61 -8.52
N ILE A 149 20.27 17.58 -7.22
CA ILE A 149 20.74 18.58 -6.26
C ILE A 149 22.28 18.51 -6.14
N ALA A 150 22.85 17.31 -5.98
CA ALA A 150 24.28 17.08 -5.86
C ALA A 150 25.03 17.60 -7.10
N LEU A 151 24.55 17.27 -8.29
CA LEU A 151 25.13 17.76 -9.54
C LEU A 151 25.06 19.30 -9.68
N ASN A 152 23.94 19.91 -9.27
CA ASN A 152 23.81 21.37 -9.24
C ASN A 152 24.75 22.03 -8.22
N LEU A 153 25.13 21.34 -7.15
CA LEU A 153 26.13 21.77 -6.17
C LEU A 153 27.58 21.59 -6.68
N GLY A 154 27.77 20.98 -7.86
CA GLY A 154 29.08 20.75 -8.47
C GLY A 154 29.75 19.44 -8.05
N PHE A 155 29.01 18.48 -7.48
CA PHE A 155 29.57 17.15 -7.21
C PHE A 155 29.98 16.48 -8.52
N PRO A 156 31.15 15.80 -8.56
CA PRO A 156 31.60 15.11 -9.75
C PRO A 156 30.62 13.99 -10.16
N THR A 157 30.38 13.86 -11.47
CA THR A 157 29.47 12.83 -12.02
C THR A 157 29.92 11.40 -11.70
N ASN A 158 31.21 11.20 -11.43
CA ASN A 158 31.83 9.93 -11.09
C ASN A 158 32.27 9.84 -9.61
N SER A 159 31.72 10.70 -8.74
CA SER A 159 32.04 10.65 -7.31
C SER A 159 31.65 9.31 -6.70
N GLN A 160 32.41 8.88 -5.71
CA GLN A 160 32.18 7.60 -5.02
C GLN A 160 30.80 7.58 -4.34
N GLU A 161 30.41 8.68 -3.71
CA GLU A 161 29.13 8.85 -3.02
C GLU A 161 27.96 8.70 -4.00
N ARG A 162 28.09 9.28 -5.19
CA ARG A 162 27.08 9.16 -6.25
C ARG A 162 26.93 7.71 -6.72
N ILE A 163 28.04 7.02 -6.95
CA ILE A 163 28.06 5.62 -7.40
C ILE A 163 27.42 4.74 -6.33
N GLU A 164 27.83 4.87 -5.07
CA GLU A 164 27.27 4.09 -3.96
C GLU A 164 25.75 4.34 -3.79
N ALA A 165 25.32 5.59 -3.78
CA ALA A 165 23.90 5.95 -3.66
C ALA A 165 23.07 5.44 -4.86
N GLY A 166 23.62 5.50 -6.07
CA GLY A 166 22.97 4.98 -7.27
C GLY A 166 22.80 3.47 -7.26
N ILE A 167 23.80 2.73 -6.78
CA ILE A 167 23.73 1.26 -6.63
C ILE A 167 22.68 0.89 -5.57
N LEU A 168 22.69 1.55 -4.40
CA LEU A 168 21.70 1.30 -3.36
C LEU A 168 20.27 1.62 -3.82
N TYR A 169 20.09 2.70 -4.58
CA TYR A 169 18.82 3.02 -5.20
C TYR A 169 18.37 1.95 -6.21
N THR A 170 19.30 1.43 -7.02
CA THR A 170 18.99 0.34 -7.96
C THR A 170 18.57 -0.92 -7.20
N MET A 171 19.26 -1.27 -6.12
CA MET A 171 18.86 -2.41 -5.28
C MET A 171 17.50 -2.19 -4.62
N GLN A 172 17.22 -0.98 -4.12
CA GLN A 172 15.90 -0.64 -3.57
C GLN A 172 14.80 -0.73 -4.63
N ALA A 173 15.07 -0.30 -5.87
CA ALA A 173 14.13 -0.42 -6.98
C ALA A 173 13.79 -1.89 -7.29
N LEU A 174 14.79 -2.78 -7.26
CA LEU A 174 14.57 -4.21 -7.39
C LEU A 174 13.74 -4.77 -6.22
N GLU A 175 13.97 -4.32 -4.97
CA GLU A 175 13.10 -4.72 -3.84
C GLU A 175 11.67 -4.21 -4.02
N ASP A 176 11.47 -3.00 -4.52
CA ASP A 176 10.15 -2.43 -4.81
C ASP A 176 9.43 -3.19 -5.94
N GLU A 177 10.17 -3.87 -6.81
CA GLU A 177 9.68 -4.79 -7.84
C GLU A 177 9.43 -6.23 -7.32
N GLY A 178 9.70 -6.49 -6.03
CA GLY A 178 9.47 -7.77 -5.36
C GLY A 178 10.71 -8.68 -5.25
N HIS A 179 11.86 -8.27 -5.77
CA HIS A 179 13.09 -9.06 -5.72
C HIS A 179 13.80 -8.90 -4.37
N SER A 180 14.16 -10.00 -3.71
CA SER A 180 14.96 -9.95 -2.47
C SER A 180 16.46 -9.85 -2.75
N ILE A 181 16.91 -10.17 -3.97
CA ILE A 181 18.30 -10.13 -4.40
C ILE A 181 18.43 -9.43 -5.75
N GLY A 182 19.62 -8.86 -6.01
CA GLY A 182 20.03 -8.41 -7.34
C GLY A 182 21.35 -9.08 -7.73
N THR A 183 21.38 -9.80 -8.86
CA THR A 183 22.67 -10.33 -9.36
C THR A 183 23.60 -9.18 -9.69
N GLU A 184 24.92 -9.38 -9.52
CA GLU A 184 25.90 -8.31 -9.80
C GLU A 184 25.81 -7.81 -11.24
N ASP A 185 25.49 -8.68 -12.20
CA ASP A 185 25.32 -8.29 -13.60
C ASP A 185 24.15 -7.35 -13.80
N VAL A 186 23.00 -7.66 -13.22
CA VAL A 186 21.79 -6.81 -13.27
C VAL A 186 22.04 -5.47 -12.58
N LEU A 187 22.64 -5.48 -11.39
CA LEU A 187 22.99 -4.27 -10.66
C LEU A 187 23.96 -3.39 -11.43
N ARG A 188 25.00 -4.01 -12.02
CA ARG A 188 26.00 -3.31 -12.84
C ARG A 188 25.35 -2.65 -14.06
N GLU A 189 24.53 -3.40 -14.79
CA GLU A 189 23.85 -2.87 -15.98
C GLU A 189 22.88 -1.75 -15.64
N GLN A 190 22.00 -1.96 -14.68
CA GLN A 190 20.96 -0.98 -14.32
C GLN A 190 21.56 0.28 -13.69
N ALA A 191 22.55 0.15 -12.79
CA ALA A 191 23.23 1.29 -12.18
C ALA A 191 24.08 2.06 -13.21
N SER A 192 24.77 1.36 -14.15
CA SER A 192 25.48 2.01 -15.27
C SER A 192 24.52 2.86 -16.12
N ARG A 193 23.35 2.32 -16.45
CA ARG A 193 22.32 3.02 -17.22
C ARG A 193 21.75 4.22 -16.45
N LEU A 194 21.48 4.03 -15.15
CA LEU A 194 20.95 5.08 -14.25
C LEU A 194 21.92 6.26 -14.13
N LEU A 195 23.19 5.99 -13.93
CA LEU A 195 24.23 6.98 -13.63
C LEU A 195 24.94 7.52 -14.88
N GLY A 196 24.81 6.84 -16.03
CA GLY A 196 25.55 7.15 -17.25
C GLY A 196 27.07 6.91 -17.09
N LEU A 197 27.45 5.88 -16.34
CA LEU A 197 28.85 5.56 -16.03
C LEU A 197 29.26 4.18 -16.57
N GLU A 198 30.56 4.03 -16.81
CA GLU A 198 31.16 2.76 -17.24
C GLU A 198 30.94 1.63 -16.20
N PRO A 199 30.65 0.39 -16.65
CA PRO A 199 30.38 -0.75 -15.76
C PRO A 199 31.51 -1.04 -14.76
N GLY A 200 32.76 -0.76 -15.12
CA GLY A 200 33.91 -0.97 -14.24
C GLY A 200 33.93 -0.08 -13.00
N LEU A 201 33.36 1.13 -13.08
CA LEU A 201 33.20 2.02 -11.92
C LEU A 201 32.13 1.50 -10.97
N ILE A 202 31.03 0.96 -11.53
CA ILE A 202 29.96 0.36 -10.74
C ILE A 202 30.46 -0.89 -10.01
N GLN A 203 31.24 -1.75 -10.67
CA GLN A 203 31.82 -2.94 -10.02
C GLN A 203 32.71 -2.57 -8.83
N LYS A 204 33.51 -1.51 -8.95
CA LYS A 204 34.30 -1.00 -7.83
C LYS A 204 33.43 -0.47 -6.69
N GLY A 205 32.32 0.20 -7.04
CA GLY A 205 31.33 0.69 -6.08
C GLY A 205 30.63 -0.44 -5.33
N LEU A 206 30.24 -1.52 -6.02
CA LEU A 206 29.67 -2.73 -5.42
C LEU A 206 30.63 -3.32 -4.38
N GLY A 207 31.90 -3.56 -4.75
CA GLY A 207 32.91 -4.07 -3.82
C GLY A 207 33.09 -3.21 -2.56
N LYS A 208 33.04 -1.87 -2.70
CA LYS A 208 33.12 -0.96 -1.55
C LYS A 208 31.87 -1.01 -0.66
N LEU A 209 30.66 -1.13 -1.25
CA LEU A 209 29.42 -1.26 -0.49
C LEU A 209 29.38 -2.58 0.29
N VAL A 210 29.88 -3.66 -0.28
CA VAL A 210 30.02 -4.94 0.42
C VAL A 210 31.04 -4.83 1.56
N ALA A 211 32.20 -4.21 1.31
CA ALA A 211 33.22 -3.98 2.35
C ALA A 211 32.73 -3.08 3.50
N LYS A 212 31.79 -2.16 3.23
CA LYS A 212 31.12 -1.30 4.24
C LYS A 212 29.89 -1.94 4.89
N GLU A 213 29.58 -3.20 4.58
CA GLU A 213 28.36 -3.90 5.02
C GLU A 213 27.05 -3.17 4.68
N ARG A 214 27.08 -2.31 3.63
CA ARG A 214 25.90 -1.66 3.08
C ARG A 214 25.14 -2.56 2.10
N LEU A 215 25.80 -3.59 1.57
CA LEU A 215 25.23 -4.71 0.82
C LEU A 215 25.85 -6.01 1.33
N PHE A 216 25.04 -7.07 1.41
CA PHE A 216 25.51 -8.43 1.66
C PHE A 216 25.64 -9.16 0.34
N GLN A 217 26.82 -9.76 0.11
CA GLN A 217 27.06 -10.60 -1.06
C GLN A 217 26.69 -12.05 -0.75
N ILE A 218 25.95 -12.66 -1.65
CA ILE A 218 25.54 -14.06 -1.60
C ILE A 218 25.80 -14.72 -2.96
N HIS A 219 25.66 -16.03 -3.02
CA HIS A 219 25.63 -16.77 -4.29
C HIS A 219 24.19 -17.14 -4.62
N ALA A 220 23.69 -16.68 -5.77
CA ALA A 220 22.32 -16.91 -6.18
C ALA A 220 22.18 -18.18 -7.04
N TYR A 221 21.05 -18.84 -6.86
CA TYR A 221 20.65 -20.02 -7.64
C TYR A 221 19.22 -19.81 -8.15
N ASP A 222 18.92 -20.36 -9.31
CA ASP A 222 17.54 -20.41 -9.80
C ASP A 222 16.73 -21.55 -9.14
N ALA A 223 15.44 -21.65 -9.47
CA ALA A 223 14.56 -22.69 -8.94
C ALA A 223 14.98 -24.13 -9.33
N SER A 224 15.82 -24.30 -10.35
CA SER A 224 16.38 -25.59 -10.75
C SER A 224 17.69 -25.93 -10.01
N GLY A 225 18.22 -25.02 -9.20
CA GLY A 225 19.50 -25.13 -8.53
C GLY A 225 20.69 -24.73 -9.40
N GLN A 226 20.45 -24.15 -10.59
CA GLN A 226 21.52 -23.63 -11.44
C GLN A 226 22.06 -22.32 -10.87
N SER A 227 23.41 -22.19 -10.84
CA SER A 227 24.06 -20.98 -10.36
C SER A 227 23.74 -19.78 -11.27
N LEU A 228 23.26 -18.70 -10.65
CA LEU A 228 23.09 -17.38 -11.26
C LEU A 228 24.29 -16.46 -10.98
N GLY A 229 25.29 -16.95 -10.23
CA GLY A 229 26.49 -16.20 -9.86
C GLY A 229 26.32 -15.34 -8.59
N PRO A 230 27.27 -14.39 -8.37
CA PRO A 230 27.23 -13.53 -7.22
C PRO A 230 26.06 -12.54 -7.30
N ALA A 231 25.41 -12.33 -6.18
CA ALA A 231 24.29 -11.42 -6.03
C ALA A 231 24.42 -10.62 -4.73
N CYS A 232 23.72 -9.51 -4.65
CA CYS A 232 23.70 -8.62 -3.49
C CYS A 232 22.31 -8.51 -2.88
N GLN A 233 22.28 -8.29 -1.58
CA GLN A 233 21.06 -8.04 -0.79
C GLN A 233 21.22 -6.80 0.07
N LEU A 234 20.10 -6.10 0.33
CA LEU A 234 20.09 -5.06 1.36
C LEU A 234 20.13 -5.69 2.76
N PRO A 235 20.86 -5.09 3.73
CA PRO A 235 20.98 -5.62 5.09
C PRO A 235 19.65 -5.94 5.80
N PRO A 236 18.59 -5.10 5.68
CA PRO A 236 17.31 -5.41 6.30
C PRO A 236 16.66 -6.69 5.78
N THR A 237 16.79 -6.97 4.48
CA THR A 237 16.23 -8.16 3.83
C THR A 237 17.04 -9.40 4.14
N ALA A 238 18.37 -9.33 4.06
CA ALA A 238 19.27 -10.41 4.49
C ALA A 238 19.04 -10.81 5.96
N GLY A 239 18.94 -9.80 6.84
CA GLY A 239 18.61 -10.01 8.26
C GLY A 239 17.23 -10.62 8.48
N ALA A 240 16.25 -10.30 7.64
CA ALA A 240 14.91 -10.88 7.73
C ALA A 240 14.91 -12.36 7.30
N GLU A 241 15.57 -12.72 6.19
CA GLU A 241 15.70 -14.12 5.74
C GLU A 241 16.42 -14.99 6.77
N LYS A 242 17.51 -14.48 7.36
CA LYS A 242 18.20 -15.18 8.44
C LYS A 242 17.27 -15.46 9.62
N ARG A 243 16.49 -14.47 10.08
CA ARG A 243 15.52 -14.65 11.16
C ARG A 243 14.43 -15.65 10.82
N ILE A 244 13.93 -15.66 9.57
CA ILE A 244 12.97 -16.68 9.11
C ILE A 244 13.56 -18.07 9.27
N ALA A 245 14.77 -18.31 8.78
CA ALA A 245 15.44 -19.60 8.84
C ALA A 245 15.67 -20.06 10.30
N GLU A 246 16.14 -19.16 11.17
CA GLU A 246 16.33 -19.41 12.60
C GLU A 246 15.00 -19.72 13.31
N ALA A 247 13.94 -18.95 13.05
CA ALA A 247 12.65 -19.14 13.67
C ALA A 247 11.98 -20.47 13.24
N ILE A 248 11.99 -20.79 11.94
CA ILE A 248 11.44 -22.04 11.41
C ILE A 248 12.21 -23.25 11.99
N THR A 249 13.54 -23.17 12.05
CA THR A 249 14.36 -24.23 12.65
C THR A 249 14.06 -24.38 14.14
N ARG A 250 13.94 -23.29 14.89
CA ARG A 250 13.57 -23.27 16.31
C ARG A 250 12.21 -23.92 16.54
N ILE A 251 11.19 -23.54 15.75
CA ILE A 251 9.84 -24.09 15.87
C ILE A 251 9.87 -25.60 15.57
N ALA A 252 10.50 -26.02 14.49
CA ALA A 252 10.52 -27.41 14.07
C ALA A 252 11.22 -28.36 15.05
N ARG A 253 12.28 -27.90 15.73
CA ARG A 253 13.10 -28.71 16.65
C ARG A 253 12.57 -28.78 18.08
N THR A 254 11.66 -27.88 18.48
CA THR A 254 11.12 -27.84 19.84
C THR A 254 9.95 -28.82 19.99
N GLU A 255 9.77 -29.40 21.16
CA GLU A 255 8.63 -30.28 21.47
C GLU A 255 7.28 -29.54 21.30
N SER A 256 6.27 -30.32 20.91
CA SER A 256 4.91 -29.79 20.71
C SER A 256 4.22 -29.45 22.01
N LEU A 257 3.58 -28.29 22.08
CA LEU A 257 2.65 -27.92 23.18
C LEU A 257 1.23 -28.42 22.94
N LEU A 258 0.92 -29.00 21.77
CA LEU A 258 -0.40 -29.56 21.52
C LEU A 258 -0.65 -30.78 22.41
N PRO A 259 -1.86 -30.91 22.99
CA PRO A 259 -2.30 -32.13 23.62
C PRO A 259 -2.24 -33.31 22.63
N ALA A 260 -1.95 -34.50 23.14
CA ALA A 260 -1.88 -35.70 22.31
C ALA A 260 -3.16 -35.92 21.49
N ILE A 261 -3.00 -36.06 20.17
CA ILE A 261 -4.07 -36.28 19.23
C ILE A 261 -3.91 -37.67 18.61
N LYS A 262 -4.95 -38.49 18.69
CA LYS A 262 -5.04 -39.73 17.90
C LYS A 262 -5.43 -39.33 16.47
N VAL A 263 -4.44 -39.08 15.63
CA VAL A 263 -4.61 -38.37 14.35
C VAL A 263 -5.62 -39.06 13.43
N ASP A 264 -5.53 -40.36 13.22
CA ASP A 264 -6.45 -41.08 12.31
C ASP A 264 -7.91 -41.01 12.80
N ALA A 265 -8.13 -41.21 14.12
CA ALA A 265 -9.45 -41.06 14.71
C ALA A 265 -9.98 -39.61 14.66
N ALA A 266 -9.11 -38.63 14.78
CA ALA A 266 -9.48 -37.23 14.66
C ALA A 266 -9.88 -36.86 13.22
N ILE A 267 -9.20 -37.42 12.22
CA ILE A 267 -9.53 -37.22 10.79
C ILE A 267 -10.89 -37.87 10.46
N GLU A 268 -11.16 -39.08 10.94
CA GLU A 268 -12.47 -39.72 10.79
C GLU A 268 -13.59 -38.92 11.46
N TRP A 269 -13.35 -38.43 12.66
CA TRP A 269 -14.28 -37.56 13.38
C TRP A 269 -14.58 -36.28 12.61
N ALA A 270 -13.54 -35.62 12.05
CA ALA A 270 -13.69 -34.41 11.25
C ALA A 270 -14.48 -34.70 9.97
N GLY A 271 -14.21 -35.79 9.27
CA GLY A 271 -14.96 -36.21 8.07
C GLY A 271 -16.45 -36.37 8.35
N LYS A 272 -16.82 -37.03 9.45
CA LYS A 272 -18.23 -37.14 9.87
C LYS A 272 -18.90 -35.80 10.14
N ARG A 273 -18.12 -34.83 10.67
CA ARG A 273 -18.62 -33.49 10.99
C ARG A 273 -18.81 -32.61 9.76
N VAL A 274 -17.96 -32.78 8.74
CA VAL A 274 -18.07 -32.09 7.45
C VAL A 274 -19.22 -32.63 6.62
N GLY A 275 -19.65 -33.86 6.85
CA GLY A 275 -20.79 -34.49 6.21
C GLY A 275 -20.45 -35.23 4.90
N PHE A 276 -19.18 -35.37 4.57
CA PHE A 276 -18.69 -36.17 3.45
C PHE A 276 -17.32 -36.79 3.74
N GLU A 277 -16.95 -37.80 2.97
CA GLU A 277 -15.66 -38.47 3.12
C GLU A 277 -14.54 -37.60 2.54
N LEU A 278 -13.50 -37.34 3.36
CA LEU A 278 -12.32 -36.58 2.93
C LEU A 278 -11.50 -37.42 1.95
N ALA A 279 -11.11 -36.82 0.85
CA ALA A 279 -10.26 -37.47 -0.14
C ALA A 279 -8.84 -37.72 0.39
N GLU A 280 -8.09 -38.63 -0.23
CA GLU A 280 -6.79 -39.07 0.25
C GLU A 280 -5.80 -37.91 0.43
N GLN A 281 -5.70 -36.98 -0.51
CA GLN A 281 -4.84 -35.80 -0.37
C GLN A 281 -5.28 -34.88 0.77
N GLN A 282 -6.58 -34.75 1.00
CA GLN A 282 -7.09 -33.95 2.12
C GLN A 282 -6.79 -34.62 3.49
N ARG A 283 -6.90 -35.95 3.55
CA ARG A 283 -6.53 -36.75 4.72
C ARG A 283 -5.02 -36.60 5.01
N SER A 284 -4.18 -36.69 3.97
CA SER A 284 -2.73 -36.52 4.06
C SER A 284 -2.37 -35.10 4.55
N ALA A 285 -3.02 -34.07 4.03
CA ALA A 285 -2.83 -32.69 4.46
C ALA A 285 -3.20 -32.47 5.94
N LEU A 286 -4.34 -33.02 6.39
CA LEU A 286 -4.74 -33.00 7.78
C LEU A 286 -3.75 -33.73 8.68
N LYS A 287 -3.29 -34.91 8.24
CA LYS A 287 -2.28 -35.69 8.97
C LYS A 287 -0.98 -34.90 9.12
N SER A 288 -0.49 -34.33 8.03
CA SER A 288 0.69 -33.47 8.03
C SER A 288 0.55 -32.29 8.98
N ALA A 289 -0.55 -31.55 8.93
CA ALA A 289 -0.79 -30.37 9.77
C ALA A 289 -0.84 -30.70 11.29
N LEU A 290 -1.33 -31.90 11.65
CA LEU A 290 -1.45 -32.31 13.06
C LEU A 290 -0.18 -32.98 13.60
N GLN A 291 0.63 -33.62 12.75
CA GLN A 291 1.83 -34.35 13.16
C GLN A 291 3.09 -33.50 13.13
N HIS A 292 3.19 -32.57 12.17
CA HIS A 292 4.41 -31.77 11.97
C HIS A 292 4.25 -30.36 12.53
N LYS A 293 5.33 -29.87 13.10
CA LYS A 293 5.37 -28.55 13.73
C LYS A 293 5.29 -27.39 12.74
N VAL A 294 5.87 -27.57 11.56
CA VAL A 294 5.81 -26.65 10.44
C VAL A 294 5.26 -27.39 9.24
N SER A 295 4.08 -27.03 8.81
CA SER A 295 3.38 -27.65 7.69
C SER A 295 2.93 -26.60 6.68
N ILE A 296 3.02 -26.93 5.40
CA ILE A 296 2.57 -26.11 4.29
C ILE A 296 1.52 -26.89 3.50
N ILE A 297 0.39 -26.26 3.23
CA ILE A 297 -0.64 -26.77 2.33
C ILE A 297 -0.76 -25.78 1.17
N THR A 298 -0.44 -26.24 -0.03
CA THR A 298 -0.59 -25.44 -1.26
C THR A 298 -1.53 -26.12 -2.24
N GLY A 299 -2.17 -25.34 -3.09
CA GLY A 299 -3.02 -25.85 -4.15
C GLY A 299 -3.92 -24.77 -4.74
N GLY A 300 -4.40 -24.99 -5.95
CA GLY A 300 -5.25 -24.08 -6.70
C GLY A 300 -6.69 -23.99 -6.17
N PRO A 301 -7.57 -23.29 -6.89
CA PRO A 301 -8.98 -23.20 -6.57
C PRO A 301 -9.67 -24.57 -6.70
N GLY A 302 -10.68 -24.82 -5.89
CA GLY A 302 -11.46 -26.06 -5.95
C GLY A 302 -10.77 -27.31 -5.37
N THR A 303 -9.56 -27.20 -4.79
CA THR A 303 -8.83 -28.33 -4.19
C THR A 303 -9.20 -28.63 -2.73
N GLY A 304 -10.07 -27.81 -2.14
CA GLY A 304 -10.62 -28.07 -0.81
C GLY A 304 -9.78 -27.56 0.35
N LYS A 305 -8.90 -26.58 0.16
CA LYS A 305 -8.11 -25.91 1.23
C LYS A 305 -9.00 -25.48 2.41
N THR A 306 -10.11 -24.82 2.14
CA THR A 306 -11.08 -24.34 3.14
C THR A 306 -11.64 -25.45 4.00
N THR A 307 -11.96 -26.61 3.42
CA THR A 307 -12.45 -27.80 4.13
C THR A 307 -11.40 -28.33 5.09
N ILE A 308 -10.14 -28.38 4.65
CA ILE A 308 -9.02 -28.82 5.49
C ILE A 308 -8.82 -27.86 6.64
N LEU A 309 -8.80 -26.53 6.38
CA LEU A 309 -8.66 -25.50 7.41
C LEU A 309 -9.73 -25.63 8.49
N ARG A 310 -10.99 -25.75 8.11
CA ARG A 310 -12.11 -25.96 9.05
C ARG A 310 -11.92 -27.21 9.88
N SER A 311 -11.51 -28.31 9.24
CA SER A 311 -11.26 -29.58 9.93
C SER A 311 -10.12 -29.49 10.97
N VAL A 312 -9.02 -28.80 10.63
CA VAL A 312 -7.92 -28.51 11.58
C VAL A 312 -8.43 -27.70 12.76
N VAL A 313 -9.17 -26.63 12.50
CA VAL A 313 -9.73 -25.76 13.55
C VAL A 313 -10.64 -26.55 14.48
N ASP A 314 -11.54 -27.37 13.94
CA ASP A 314 -12.46 -28.20 14.74
C ASP A 314 -11.70 -29.20 15.60
N ILE A 315 -10.69 -29.90 15.07
CA ILE A 315 -9.88 -30.87 15.81
C ILE A 315 -9.10 -30.20 16.94
N VAL A 316 -8.41 -29.08 16.66
CA VAL A 316 -7.59 -28.36 17.64
C VAL A 316 -8.46 -27.80 18.76
N ARG A 317 -9.62 -27.23 18.44
CA ARG A 317 -10.60 -26.74 19.42
C ARG A 317 -11.20 -27.85 20.27
N ALA A 318 -11.48 -29.03 19.70
CA ALA A 318 -11.96 -30.17 20.44
C ALA A 318 -10.95 -30.62 21.53
N LYS A 319 -9.66 -30.35 21.31
CA LYS A 319 -8.59 -30.57 22.28
C LYS A 319 -8.38 -29.40 23.27
N ARG A 320 -9.19 -28.36 23.18
CA ARG A 320 -9.09 -27.13 24.00
C ARG A 320 -7.75 -26.42 23.88
N ALA A 321 -7.04 -26.61 22.78
CA ALA A 321 -5.81 -25.91 22.48
C ALA A 321 -6.11 -24.50 21.92
N ARG A 322 -5.25 -23.54 22.23
CA ARG A 322 -5.38 -22.16 21.77
C ARG A 322 -4.91 -22.06 20.33
N ILE A 323 -5.84 -21.73 19.45
CA ILE A 323 -5.59 -21.57 18.03
C ILE A 323 -5.75 -20.10 17.63
N LEU A 324 -4.82 -19.60 16.82
CA LEU A 324 -4.87 -18.27 16.22
C LEU A 324 -4.88 -18.40 14.70
N LEU A 325 -5.76 -17.63 14.05
CA LEU A 325 -5.89 -17.58 12.59
C LEU A 325 -5.54 -16.18 12.09
N ALA A 326 -4.71 -16.12 11.07
CA ALA A 326 -4.34 -14.85 10.46
C ALA A 326 -4.17 -14.94 8.94
N SER A 327 -4.24 -13.76 8.30
CA SER A 327 -3.99 -13.59 6.87
C SER A 327 -3.30 -12.23 6.64
N PRO A 328 -2.59 -12.03 5.53
CA PRO A 328 -1.95 -10.75 5.22
C PRO A 328 -2.91 -9.57 5.06
N THR A 329 -4.11 -9.80 4.54
CA THR A 329 -5.10 -8.74 4.24
C THR A 329 -6.36 -8.84 5.11
N GLY A 330 -7.09 -7.72 5.26
CA GLY A 330 -8.34 -7.67 6.02
C GLY A 330 -9.43 -8.55 5.43
N ARG A 331 -9.60 -8.51 4.12
CA ARG A 331 -10.59 -9.33 3.41
C ARG A 331 -10.32 -10.82 3.52
N ALA A 332 -9.07 -11.24 3.29
CA ALA A 332 -8.70 -12.63 3.45
C ALA A 332 -8.87 -13.11 4.89
N ALA A 333 -8.58 -12.27 5.89
CA ALA A 333 -8.84 -12.59 7.30
C ALA A 333 -10.34 -12.76 7.59
N GLN A 334 -11.20 -11.92 7.03
CA GLN A 334 -12.65 -12.06 7.18
C GLN A 334 -13.14 -13.37 6.56
N ARG A 335 -12.72 -13.67 5.33
CA ARG A 335 -13.07 -14.94 4.65
C ARG A 335 -12.58 -16.16 5.42
N LEU A 336 -11.34 -16.09 5.94
CA LEU A 336 -10.79 -17.15 6.78
C LEU A 336 -11.66 -17.36 8.03
N ALA A 337 -12.13 -16.28 8.66
CA ALA A 337 -13.00 -16.38 9.83
C ALA A 337 -14.35 -17.05 9.51
N GLU A 338 -14.97 -16.67 8.40
CA GLU A 338 -16.23 -17.25 7.92
C GLU A 338 -16.06 -18.74 7.56
N ALA A 339 -15.03 -19.07 6.79
CA ALA A 339 -14.72 -20.41 6.33
C ALA A 339 -14.38 -21.38 7.47
N ALA A 340 -13.56 -20.91 8.42
CA ALA A 340 -13.12 -21.72 9.56
C ALA A 340 -14.12 -21.74 10.72
N GLY A 341 -15.13 -20.88 10.72
CA GLY A 341 -16.05 -20.70 11.85
C GLY A 341 -15.31 -20.26 13.14
N ALA A 342 -14.26 -19.45 12.98
CA ALA A 342 -13.36 -19.05 14.07
C ALA A 342 -12.86 -17.62 13.84
N PRO A 343 -12.65 -16.82 14.89
CA PRO A 343 -12.06 -15.48 14.74
C PRO A 343 -10.71 -15.53 14.03
N ALA A 344 -10.54 -14.69 13.01
CA ALA A 344 -9.28 -14.49 12.34
C ALA A 344 -8.96 -12.98 12.27
N SER A 345 -7.70 -12.63 12.09
CA SER A 345 -7.26 -11.25 12.02
C SER A 345 -6.15 -11.05 10.98
N THR A 346 -5.85 -9.81 10.64
CA THR A 346 -4.64 -9.56 9.86
C THR A 346 -3.39 -9.83 10.70
N ILE A 347 -2.27 -10.17 10.04
CA ILE A 347 -0.97 -10.38 10.72
C ILE A 347 -0.60 -9.16 11.57
N HIS A 348 -0.80 -7.95 11.05
CA HIS A 348 -0.50 -6.71 11.78
C HIS A 348 -1.32 -6.57 13.07
N ARG A 349 -2.61 -6.91 13.03
CA ARG A 349 -3.47 -6.93 14.22
C ARG A 349 -3.08 -8.04 15.20
N LEU A 350 -2.76 -9.22 14.67
CA LEU A 350 -2.29 -10.36 15.47
C LEU A 350 -1.04 -9.99 16.28
N LEU A 351 -0.07 -9.34 15.61
CA LEU A 351 1.18 -8.90 16.22
C LEU A 351 1.04 -7.62 17.07
N LYS A 352 -0.13 -6.94 17.01
CA LYS A 352 -0.42 -5.67 17.70
C LYS A 352 0.61 -4.59 17.34
N TYR A 353 0.58 -4.13 16.10
CA TYR A 353 1.45 -3.04 15.66
C TYR A 353 1.14 -1.74 16.42
N ASP A 354 2.15 -1.16 17.06
CA ASP A 354 2.08 0.14 17.71
C ASP A 354 2.66 1.22 16.79
N ALA A 355 1.78 2.10 16.30
CA ALA A 355 2.18 3.17 15.39
C ALA A 355 3.07 4.23 16.05
N ALA A 356 2.95 4.44 17.36
CA ALA A 356 3.74 5.43 18.10
C ALA A 356 5.21 5.00 18.23
N THR A 357 5.44 3.73 18.56
CA THR A 357 6.79 3.15 18.69
C THR A 357 7.29 2.54 17.39
N ARG A 358 6.43 2.37 16.38
CA ARG A 358 6.69 1.65 15.13
C ARG A 358 7.18 0.21 15.33
N GLN A 359 6.73 -0.45 16.40
CA GLN A 359 7.11 -1.81 16.76
C GLN A 359 5.88 -2.71 16.92
N PHE A 360 6.10 -4.01 16.85
CA PHE A 360 5.10 -5.00 17.21
C PHE A 360 5.21 -5.36 18.69
N VAL A 361 4.05 -5.48 19.37
CA VAL A 361 3.99 -5.92 20.78
C VAL A 361 4.38 -7.39 20.88
N HIS A 362 3.84 -8.25 19.98
CA HIS A 362 4.24 -9.65 19.93
C HIS A 362 5.50 -9.80 19.05
N ARG A 363 6.52 -10.41 19.65
CA ARG A 363 7.85 -10.64 19.12
C ARG A 363 8.54 -11.77 19.89
N ALA A 364 9.82 -12.06 19.64
CA ALA A 364 10.53 -13.16 20.29
C ALA A 364 10.47 -13.12 21.83
N GLU A 365 10.60 -11.92 22.43
CA GLU A 365 10.54 -11.73 23.89
C GLU A 365 9.12 -11.78 24.46
N ASN A 366 8.11 -11.59 23.62
CA ASN A 366 6.69 -11.64 23.99
C ASN A 366 5.89 -12.39 22.92
N PRO A 367 6.01 -13.72 22.83
CA PRO A 367 5.41 -14.52 21.78
C PRO A 367 3.88 -14.53 21.82
N LEU A 368 3.28 -14.97 20.75
CA LEU A 368 1.83 -15.14 20.63
C LEU A 368 1.31 -16.19 21.61
N PRO A 369 0.16 -15.97 22.27
CA PRO A 369 -0.39 -16.92 23.24
C PRO A 369 -1.15 -18.07 22.54
N ALA A 370 -0.45 -18.94 21.79
CA ALA A 370 -1.07 -20.02 21.01
C ALA A 370 -0.25 -21.31 21.02
N GLU A 371 -0.94 -22.44 20.93
CA GLU A 371 -0.37 -23.75 20.66
C GLU A 371 -0.45 -24.14 19.17
N PHE A 372 -1.36 -23.48 18.41
CA PHE A 372 -1.51 -23.69 16.96
C PHE A 372 -1.76 -22.36 16.26
N ILE A 373 -1.05 -22.08 15.16
CA ILE A 373 -1.21 -20.88 14.36
C ILE A 373 -1.45 -21.28 12.91
N ILE A 374 -2.51 -20.76 12.32
CA ILE A 374 -2.83 -20.91 10.91
C ILE A 374 -2.62 -19.57 10.23
N LEU A 375 -1.85 -19.59 9.16
CA LEU A 375 -1.68 -18.46 8.26
C LEU A 375 -2.22 -18.81 6.88
N ASP A 376 -3.26 -18.15 6.45
CA ASP A 376 -3.84 -18.30 5.13
C ASP A 376 -3.36 -17.20 4.17
N GLU A 377 -3.48 -17.42 2.85
CA GLU A 377 -2.98 -16.53 1.78
C GLU A 377 -1.47 -16.24 1.94
N THR A 378 -0.68 -17.27 2.27
CA THR A 378 0.75 -17.13 2.55
C THR A 378 1.56 -16.68 1.32
N SER A 379 1.04 -16.87 0.10
CA SER A 379 1.63 -16.35 -1.15
C SER A 379 1.83 -14.82 -1.12
N MET A 380 1.00 -14.11 -0.37
CA MET A 380 1.08 -12.64 -0.21
C MET A 380 2.05 -12.18 0.88
N LEU A 381 2.72 -13.10 1.58
CA LEU A 381 3.57 -12.78 2.72
C LEU A 381 4.98 -12.40 2.26
N ASP A 382 5.38 -11.15 2.45
CA ASP A 382 6.74 -10.68 2.17
C ASP A 382 7.74 -11.10 3.26
N THR A 383 9.04 -11.08 2.89
CA THR A 383 10.14 -11.50 3.76
C THR A 383 10.19 -10.73 5.08
N ARG A 384 9.94 -9.42 5.07
CA ARG A 384 10.06 -8.59 6.30
C ARG A 384 8.92 -8.87 7.27
N LEU A 385 7.69 -9.00 6.78
CA LEU A 385 6.53 -9.32 7.61
C LEU A 385 6.59 -10.76 8.11
N ALA A 386 7.05 -11.71 7.27
CA ALA A 386 7.28 -13.11 7.65
C ALA A 386 8.26 -13.22 8.82
N ALA A 387 9.40 -12.52 8.74
CA ALA A 387 10.39 -12.52 9.81
C ALA A 387 9.78 -12.06 11.16
N ARG A 388 8.99 -10.98 11.14
CA ARG A 388 8.32 -10.47 12.35
C ARG A 388 7.30 -11.45 12.91
N LEU A 389 6.52 -12.09 12.02
CA LEU A 389 5.53 -13.08 12.42
C LEU A 389 6.20 -14.32 13.05
N PHE A 390 7.19 -14.89 12.37
CA PHE A 390 7.83 -16.12 12.80
C PHE A 390 8.66 -15.93 14.08
N ASP A 391 9.25 -14.76 14.29
CA ASP A 391 9.85 -14.38 15.58
C ASP A 391 8.84 -14.45 16.73
N ALA A 392 7.58 -14.06 16.48
CA ALA A 392 6.52 -14.05 17.49
C ALA A 392 5.86 -15.42 17.71
N VAL A 393 6.11 -16.42 16.85
CA VAL A 393 5.56 -17.78 17.03
C VAL A 393 6.26 -18.47 18.19
N PRO A 394 5.51 -19.01 19.20
CA PRO A 394 6.12 -19.77 20.30
C PRO A 394 6.85 -21.01 19.78
N SER A 395 8.00 -21.35 20.38
CA SER A 395 8.80 -22.49 19.93
C SER A 395 8.04 -23.82 19.95
N GLY A 396 7.13 -24.01 20.90
CA GLY A 396 6.31 -25.23 21.04
C GLY A 396 5.02 -25.23 20.21
N ALA A 397 4.64 -24.13 19.58
CA ALA A 397 3.42 -24.06 18.75
C ALA A 397 3.59 -24.78 17.42
N HIS A 398 2.48 -25.26 16.84
CA HIS A 398 2.40 -25.68 15.45
C HIS A 398 2.13 -24.47 14.55
N LEU A 399 2.78 -24.42 13.40
CA LEU A 399 2.61 -23.40 12.36
C LEU A 399 2.14 -24.08 11.07
N LEU A 400 0.92 -23.78 10.66
CA LEU A 400 0.34 -24.22 9.40
C LEU A 400 0.27 -23.01 8.45
N LEU A 401 0.97 -23.11 7.33
CA LEU A 401 0.95 -22.13 6.24
C LEU A 401 0.06 -22.67 5.14
N VAL A 402 -0.90 -21.88 4.69
CA VAL A 402 -1.81 -22.24 3.60
C VAL A 402 -1.75 -21.16 2.53
N GLY A 403 -1.71 -21.56 1.27
CA GLY A 403 -1.63 -20.60 0.17
C GLY A 403 -1.73 -21.31 -1.18
N ASP A 404 -1.53 -20.52 -2.22
CA ASP A 404 -1.47 -20.99 -3.59
C ASP A 404 -0.14 -20.51 -4.18
N ALA A 405 0.78 -21.46 -4.42
CA ALA A 405 2.12 -21.18 -4.91
C ALA A 405 2.15 -20.65 -6.36
N ASP A 406 1.06 -20.87 -7.11
CA ASP A 406 0.93 -20.46 -8.51
C ASP A 406 0.34 -19.05 -8.65
N GLN A 407 -0.21 -18.48 -7.58
CA GLN A 407 -0.66 -17.08 -7.53
C GLN A 407 0.52 -16.10 -7.54
N LEU A 408 0.19 -14.82 -7.72
CA LEU A 408 1.18 -13.74 -7.61
C LEU A 408 1.88 -13.79 -6.25
N PRO A 409 3.20 -13.63 -6.23
CA PRO A 409 3.94 -13.47 -4.97
C PRO A 409 3.56 -12.17 -4.27
N SER A 410 4.12 -11.96 -3.08
CA SER A 410 3.94 -10.71 -2.32
C SER A 410 4.36 -9.48 -3.11
N VAL A 411 3.71 -8.34 -2.87
CA VAL A 411 4.13 -7.04 -3.43
C VAL A 411 5.47 -6.61 -2.83
N GLY A 412 5.72 -6.93 -1.55
CA GLY A 412 7.04 -6.72 -0.92
C GLY A 412 8.04 -7.79 -1.35
N ALA A 413 9.33 -7.51 -1.14
CA ALA A 413 10.41 -8.38 -1.59
C ALA A 413 10.36 -9.78 -0.99
N GLY A 414 10.60 -10.78 -1.84
CA GLY A 414 10.76 -12.19 -1.50
C GLY A 414 9.57 -13.09 -1.84
N ASN A 415 9.83 -14.38 -1.88
CA ASN A 415 8.84 -15.45 -2.14
C ASN A 415 8.84 -16.47 -0.99
N VAL A 416 8.40 -16.02 0.19
CA VAL A 416 8.47 -16.80 1.42
C VAL A 416 7.82 -18.18 1.31
N LEU A 417 6.63 -18.26 0.67
CA LEU A 417 5.95 -19.54 0.49
C LEU A 417 6.78 -20.49 -0.38
N GLY A 418 7.24 -20.03 -1.54
CA GLY A 418 8.05 -20.83 -2.46
C GLY A 418 9.37 -21.29 -1.84
N ASP A 419 10.05 -20.39 -1.13
CA ASP A 419 11.34 -20.69 -0.49
C ASP A 419 11.18 -21.71 0.65
N LEU A 420 10.13 -21.60 1.47
CA LEU A 420 9.84 -22.57 2.54
C LEU A 420 9.37 -23.93 1.98
N MET A 421 8.71 -23.95 0.83
CA MET A 421 8.36 -25.21 0.15
C MET A 421 9.58 -25.96 -0.34
N ALA A 422 10.62 -25.25 -0.77
CA ALA A 422 11.86 -25.82 -1.27
C ALA A 422 12.85 -26.20 -0.15
N ALA A 423 12.68 -25.66 1.06
CA ALA A 423 13.64 -25.78 2.15
C ALA A 423 13.10 -26.60 3.34
N PRO A 424 13.85 -27.63 3.83
CA PRO A 424 13.53 -28.25 5.11
C PRO A 424 13.66 -27.22 6.26
N PRO A 425 12.94 -27.36 7.38
CA PRO A 425 12.22 -28.56 7.82
C PRO A 425 10.68 -28.51 7.60
N ALA A 426 10.16 -27.72 6.67
CA ALA A 426 8.75 -27.65 6.42
C ALA A 426 8.23 -28.92 5.70
N HIS A 427 7.07 -29.42 6.14
CA HIS A 427 6.37 -30.54 5.50
C HIS A 427 5.33 -29.99 4.53
N VAL A 428 5.53 -30.23 3.23
CA VAL A 428 4.69 -29.69 2.16
C VAL A 428 3.67 -30.73 1.70
N THR A 429 2.42 -30.33 1.59
CA THR A 429 1.36 -31.10 0.93
C THR A 429 0.78 -30.29 -0.21
N CYS A 430 0.96 -30.76 -1.44
CA CYS A 430 0.38 -30.16 -2.64
C CYS A 430 -0.98 -30.79 -2.92
N LEU A 431 -2.00 -29.97 -3.09
CA LEU A 431 -3.36 -30.38 -3.46
C LEU A 431 -3.54 -30.11 -4.96
N ASP A 432 -3.46 -31.12 -5.76
CA ASP A 432 -3.58 -31.05 -7.24
C ASP A 432 -4.91 -31.61 -7.77
N THR A 433 -5.65 -32.31 -6.92
CA THR A 433 -6.91 -32.92 -7.31
C THR A 433 -8.06 -31.92 -7.22
N ILE A 434 -8.67 -31.63 -8.37
CA ILE A 434 -9.89 -30.83 -8.49
C ILE A 434 -11.10 -31.74 -8.21
N TYR A 435 -11.92 -31.39 -7.22
CA TYR A 435 -13.11 -32.14 -6.87
C TYR A 435 -14.27 -31.85 -7.83
N ARG A 436 -15.35 -32.67 -7.76
CA ARG A 436 -16.45 -32.69 -8.73
C ARG A 436 -16.99 -31.29 -9.08
N GLN A 437 -17.26 -30.47 -8.09
CA GLN A 437 -17.73 -29.09 -8.31
C GLN A 437 -16.72 -28.22 -9.07
N GLY A 438 -15.44 -28.41 -8.83
CA GLY A 438 -14.39 -27.71 -9.56
C GLY A 438 -14.19 -28.20 -10.99
N LYS A 439 -14.45 -29.49 -11.29
CA LYS A 439 -14.32 -30.05 -12.66
C LYS A 439 -15.36 -29.51 -13.63
N GLU A 440 -16.52 -29.12 -13.13
CA GLU A 440 -17.60 -28.52 -13.91
C GLU A 440 -17.45 -27.01 -14.08
N SER A 441 -16.53 -26.37 -13.31
CA SER A 441 -16.27 -24.95 -13.36
C SER A 441 -15.32 -24.58 -14.51
N GLY A 442 -15.78 -23.71 -15.40
CA GLY A 442 -14.95 -23.11 -16.45
C GLY A 442 -13.85 -22.21 -15.89
N ILE A 443 -14.07 -21.57 -14.74
CA ILE A 443 -13.05 -20.78 -14.01
C ILE A 443 -11.88 -21.69 -13.62
N VAL A 444 -12.16 -22.80 -12.94
CA VAL A 444 -11.12 -23.72 -12.42
C VAL A 444 -10.37 -24.39 -13.58
N THR A 445 -11.10 -24.90 -14.59
CA THR A 445 -10.47 -25.55 -15.75
C THR A 445 -9.60 -24.57 -16.56
N THR A 446 -10.05 -23.33 -16.73
CA THR A 446 -9.27 -22.29 -17.42
C THR A 446 -8.03 -21.90 -16.63
N ALA A 447 -8.14 -21.75 -15.31
CA ALA A 447 -7.00 -21.44 -14.44
C ALA A 447 -5.89 -22.50 -14.57
N HIS A 448 -6.25 -23.79 -14.53
CA HIS A 448 -5.28 -24.87 -14.71
C HIS A 448 -4.68 -24.94 -16.12
N ALA A 449 -5.48 -24.73 -17.18
CA ALA A 449 -4.97 -24.64 -18.54
C ALA A 449 -3.92 -23.54 -18.71
N ILE A 450 -4.14 -22.37 -18.09
CA ILE A 450 -3.19 -21.26 -18.11
C ILE A 450 -1.86 -21.65 -17.46
N LEU A 451 -1.88 -22.34 -16.32
CA LEU A 451 -0.67 -22.82 -15.66
C LEU A 451 0.12 -23.80 -16.54
N GLN A 452 -0.56 -24.66 -17.25
CA GLN A 452 0.05 -25.62 -18.19
C GLN A 452 0.53 -24.95 -19.48
N GLY A 453 0.20 -23.68 -19.71
CA GLY A 453 0.53 -22.94 -20.93
C GLY A 453 -0.37 -23.28 -22.10
N GLU A 454 -1.52 -23.86 -21.82
CA GLU A 454 -2.55 -24.16 -22.80
C GLU A 454 -3.46 -22.95 -23.04
N SER A 455 -4.16 -22.96 -24.18
CA SER A 455 -5.22 -21.99 -24.45
C SER A 455 -6.42 -22.25 -23.52
N HIS A 456 -7.19 -21.19 -23.19
CA HIS A 456 -8.37 -21.33 -22.36
C HIS A 456 -9.36 -22.37 -22.99
N PRO A 457 -9.91 -23.31 -22.20
CA PRO A 457 -10.83 -24.31 -22.71
C PRO A 457 -12.25 -23.77 -22.93
N GLY A 458 -12.49 -22.51 -22.54
CA GLY A 458 -13.80 -21.87 -22.68
C GLY A 458 -14.13 -21.49 -24.12
N ARG A 459 -15.43 -21.32 -24.39
CA ARG A 459 -15.90 -20.83 -25.69
C ARG A 459 -15.53 -19.38 -25.88
N THR A 460 -14.95 -19.05 -27.04
CA THR A 460 -14.72 -17.68 -27.47
C THR A 460 -15.96 -17.09 -28.09
N PHE A 461 -16.44 -15.97 -27.60
CA PHE A 461 -17.56 -15.23 -28.14
C PHE A 461 -17.04 -14.05 -28.97
N ARG A 462 -17.46 -13.98 -30.24
CA ARG A 462 -17.12 -12.85 -31.12
C ARG A 462 -18.09 -11.68 -30.99
N SER A 463 -19.22 -11.94 -30.33
CA SER A 463 -20.24 -10.91 -30.11
C SER A 463 -20.80 -11.02 -28.68
N LEU A 464 -21.03 -9.88 -28.06
CA LEU A 464 -21.70 -9.80 -26.75
C LEU A 464 -23.12 -10.37 -26.75
N ARG A 465 -23.76 -10.47 -27.94
CA ARG A 465 -25.11 -11.05 -28.09
C ARG A 465 -25.14 -12.59 -27.94
N GLU A 466 -23.98 -13.22 -28.08
CA GLU A 466 -23.85 -14.70 -27.98
C GLU A 466 -23.57 -15.18 -26.56
N LEU A 467 -23.44 -14.26 -25.57
CA LEU A 467 -23.14 -14.62 -24.19
C LEU A 467 -24.25 -15.47 -23.59
N GLU A 468 -23.84 -16.62 -23.07
CA GLU A 468 -24.71 -17.56 -22.36
C GLU A 468 -24.62 -17.29 -20.84
N THR A 469 -25.75 -17.06 -20.20
CA THR A 469 -25.84 -16.76 -18.76
C THR A 469 -25.58 -17.97 -17.84
N THR A 470 -25.49 -19.17 -18.41
CA THR A 470 -25.34 -20.42 -17.65
C THR A 470 -23.89 -20.81 -17.38
N ARG A 471 -22.92 -20.07 -17.92
CA ARG A 471 -21.48 -20.36 -17.76
C ARG A 471 -20.83 -19.45 -16.76
N ASP A 472 -19.95 -20.01 -15.94
CA ASP A 472 -19.14 -19.28 -14.96
C ASP A 472 -17.87 -18.64 -15.56
N PHE A 473 -17.47 -19.02 -16.80
CA PHE A 473 -16.34 -18.42 -17.53
C PHE A 473 -16.69 -18.14 -19.00
N SER A 474 -16.38 -16.94 -19.46
CA SER A 474 -16.59 -16.51 -20.84
C SER A 474 -15.40 -15.68 -21.35
N PHE A 475 -14.89 -15.97 -22.52
CA PHE A 475 -13.89 -15.18 -23.21
C PHE A 475 -14.52 -14.41 -24.36
N ILE A 476 -14.40 -13.08 -24.35
CA ILE A 476 -14.98 -12.18 -25.34
C ILE A 476 -13.86 -11.56 -26.15
N GLU A 477 -13.85 -11.78 -27.46
CA GLU A 477 -12.84 -11.22 -28.36
C GLU A 477 -13.08 -9.73 -28.61
N ALA A 478 -12.02 -8.93 -28.52
CA ALA A 478 -12.02 -7.51 -28.87
C ALA A 478 -10.76 -7.20 -29.69
N GLU A 479 -10.94 -6.67 -30.90
CA GLU A 479 -9.84 -6.40 -31.83
C GLU A 479 -9.04 -5.13 -31.46
N ALA A 480 -9.71 -4.17 -30.80
CA ALA A 480 -9.14 -2.88 -30.43
C ALA A 480 -9.42 -2.54 -28.96
N PRO A 481 -8.54 -1.73 -28.31
CA PRO A 481 -8.75 -1.28 -26.93
C PRO A 481 -10.08 -0.57 -26.70
N GLU A 482 -10.57 0.19 -27.67
CA GLU A 482 -11.84 0.92 -27.64
C GLU A 482 -13.03 -0.03 -27.63
N GLN A 483 -12.97 -1.13 -28.41
CA GLN A 483 -13.99 -2.18 -28.40
C GLN A 483 -14.02 -2.91 -27.06
N CYS A 484 -12.86 -3.17 -26.47
CA CYS A 484 -12.75 -3.74 -25.13
C CYS A 484 -13.43 -2.83 -24.10
N LEU A 485 -13.17 -1.52 -24.12
CA LEU A 485 -13.82 -0.56 -23.23
C LEU A 485 -15.34 -0.54 -23.43
N GLN A 486 -15.81 -0.50 -24.68
CA GLN A 486 -17.25 -0.54 -25.00
C GLN A 486 -17.91 -1.84 -24.51
N ALA A 487 -17.23 -2.98 -24.66
CA ALA A 487 -17.70 -4.26 -24.16
C ALA A 487 -17.84 -4.23 -22.62
N ILE A 488 -16.85 -3.71 -21.90
CA ILE A 488 -16.92 -3.56 -20.45
C ILE A 488 -18.09 -2.65 -20.03
N GLN A 489 -18.23 -1.49 -20.69
CA GLN A 489 -19.34 -0.57 -20.42
C GLN A 489 -20.72 -1.22 -20.61
N TYR A 490 -20.89 -1.99 -21.70
CA TYR A 490 -22.13 -2.70 -21.97
C TYR A 490 -22.41 -3.80 -20.94
N LEU A 491 -21.39 -4.61 -20.61
CA LEU A 491 -21.52 -5.66 -19.59
C LEU A 491 -21.95 -5.09 -18.24
N VAL A 492 -21.31 -4.01 -17.81
CA VAL A 492 -21.53 -3.42 -16.47
C VAL A 492 -22.86 -2.67 -16.39
N ARG A 493 -23.25 -1.96 -17.45
CA ARG A 493 -24.46 -1.11 -17.45
C ARG A 493 -25.72 -1.87 -17.79
N ASP A 494 -25.63 -2.75 -18.79
CA ASP A 494 -26.82 -3.33 -19.42
C ASP A 494 -26.96 -4.84 -19.21
N TYR A 495 -25.90 -5.62 -19.53
CA TYR A 495 -26.02 -7.07 -19.60
C TYR A 495 -26.14 -7.71 -18.21
N LEU A 496 -25.15 -7.53 -17.34
CA LEU A 496 -25.09 -8.22 -16.04
C LEU A 496 -26.23 -7.82 -15.09
N PRO A 497 -26.58 -6.53 -14.95
CA PRO A 497 -27.73 -6.14 -14.11
C PRO A 497 -29.06 -6.70 -14.62
N LYS A 498 -29.27 -6.71 -15.95
CA LYS A 498 -30.56 -7.14 -16.52
C LYS A 498 -30.69 -8.65 -16.61
N SER A 499 -29.61 -9.38 -16.93
CA SER A 499 -29.64 -10.82 -17.15
C SER A 499 -29.49 -11.64 -15.88
N GLN A 500 -28.79 -11.13 -14.87
CA GLN A 500 -28.44 -11.85 -13.64
C GLN A 500 -28.91 -11.16 -12.36
N GLY A 501 -29.51 -9.97 -12.46
CA GLY A 501 -29.99 -9.21 -11.29
C GLY A 501 -28.89 -8.71 -10.37
N LEU A 502 -27.65 -8.57 -10.87
CA LEU A 502 -26.48 -8.17 -10.10
C LEU A 502 -26.42 -6.66 -9.89
N ASP A 503 -25.98 -6.25 -8.70
CA ASP A 503 -25.62 -4.86 -8.45
C ASP A 503 -24.21 -4.59 -9.02
N PRO A 504 -24.09 -3.71 -10.05
CA PRO A 504 -22.81 -3.46 -10.70
C PRO A 504 -21.77 -2.76 -9.78
N ILE A 505 -22.17 -2.21 -8.65
CA ILE A 505 -21.25 -1.62 -7.67
C ILE A 505 -20.83 -2.65 -6.63
N ALA A 506 -21.78 -3.42 -6.09
CA ALA A 506 -21.51 -4.39 -5.03
C ALA A 506 -20.90 -5.69 -5.54
N ASP A 507 -21.49 -6.25 -6.61
CA ASP A 507 -21.23 -7.64 -7.04
C ASP A 507 -20.16 -7.75 -8.13
N LEU A 508 -19.76 -6.63 -8.75
CA LEU A 508 -18.90 -6.63 -9.92
C LEU A 508 -17.57 -5.91 -9.66
N GLN A 509 -16.49 -6.49 -10.20
CA GLN A 509 -15.17 -5.88 -10.16
C GLN A 509 -14.46 -5.98 -11.52
N VAL A 510 -13.94 -4.84 -12.01
CA VAL A 510 -13.04 -4.82 -13.15
C VAL A 510 -11.60 -4.90 -12.66
N LEU A 511 -10.83 -5.88 -13.17
CA LEU A 511 -9.43 -6.10 -12.81
C LEU A 511 -8.54 -5.81 -14.01
N SER A 512 -7.81 -4.70 -14.02
CA SER A 512 -6.92 -4.34 -15.14
C SER A 512 -5.45 -4.55 -14.78
N PRO A 513 -4.64 -5.12 -15.70
CA PRO A 513 -3.20 -5.26 -15.48
C PRO A 513 -2.44 -3.92 -15.41
N MET A 514 -2.98 -2.86 -16.03
CA MET A 514 -2.29 -1.57 -16.19
C MET A 514 -3.06 -0.39 -15.63
N HIS A 515 -2.32 0.62 -15.14
CA HIS A 515 -2.90 1.89 -14.69
C HIS A 515 -3.27 2.84 -15.83
N ARG A 516 -2.49 2.85 -16.92
CA ARG A 516 -2.63 3.77 -18.05
C ARG A 516 -3.16 3.05 -19.30
N GLY A 517 -3.64 3.82 -20.29
CA GLY A 517 -4.20 3.30 -21.54
C GLY A 517 -5.72 3.24 -21.52
N THR A 518 -6.34 2.95 -22.69
CA THR A 518 -7.80 2.98 -22.92
C THR A 518 -8.56 2.04 -21.98
N ALA A 519 -8.03 0.84 -21.73
CA ALA A 519 -8.56 -0.11 -20.75
C ALA A 519 -7.73 -0.14 -19.45
N GLY A 520 -7.03 0.94 -19.13
CA GLY A 520 -6.27 1.11 -17.89
C GLY A 520 -7.17 1.56 -16.74
N ILE A 521 -6.72 1.29 -15.51
CA ILE A 521 -7.48 1.55 -14.26
C ILE A 521 -7.99 3.00 -14.21
N SER A 522 -7.17 3.98 -14.59
CA SER A 522 -7.55 5.40 -14.51
C SER A 522 -8.73 5.73 -15.43
N VAL A 523 -8.69 5.29 -16.70
CA VAL A 523 -9.76 5.52 -17.67
C VAL A 523 -11.01 4.73 -17.26
N LEU A 524 -10.85 3.45 -16.92
CA LEU A 524 -11.96 2.60 -16.48
C LEU A 524 -12.69 3.18 -15.27
N ASN A 525 -11.98 3.69 -14.27
CA ASN A 525 -12.62 4.30 -13.11
C ASN A 525 -13.43 5.54 -13.48
N THR A 526 -12.92 6.40 -14.36
CA THR A 526 -13.64 7.60 -14.81
C THR A 526 -14.90 7.23 -15.61
N GLU A 527 -14.77 6.31 -16.57
CA GLU A 527 -15.87 5.89 -17.44
C GLU A 527 -16.96 5.12 -16.65
N LEU A 528 -16.55 4.21 -15.78
CA LEU A 528 -17.48 3.43 -14.97
C LEU A 528 -18.17 4.29 -13.90
N GLN A 529 -17.49 5.25 -13.31
CA GLN A 529 -18.12 6.22 -12.41
C GLN A 529 -19.23 6.98 -13.13
N GLU A 530 -18.97 7.48 -14.35
CA GLU A 530 -19.97 8.26 -15.09
C GLU A 530 -21.19 7.40 -15.48
N ILE A 531 -20.97 6.14 -15.82
CA ILE A 531 -22.04 5.20 -16.18
C ILE A 531 -22.85 4.77 -14.96
N LEU A 532 -22.18 4.39 -13.88
CA LEU A 532 -22.83 3.78 -12.69
C LEU A 532 -23.27 4.80 -11.66
N ASN A 533 -22.52 5.90 -11.51
CA ASN A 533 -22.75 6.94 -10.53
C ASN A 533 -22.50 8.34 -11.10
N SER A 534 -23.22 8.68 -12.18
CA SER A 534 -23.19 10.05 -12.72
C SER A 534 -23.59 11.07 -11.67
N LYS A 535 -23.24 12.33 -11.88
CA LYS A 535 -23.62 13.45 -11.00
C LYS A 535 -25.11 13.45 -10.68
N THR A 536 -25.97 13.26 -11.67
CA THR A 536 -27.43 13.20 -11.50
C THR A 536 -27.86 12.04 -10.60
N LYS A 537 -27.23 10.86 -10.74
CA LYS A 537 -27.51 9.71 -9.87
C LYS A 537 -27.05 9.96 -8.43
N ALA A 538 -25.88 10.57 -8.24
CA ALA A 538 -25.37 10.94 -6.91
C ALA A 538 -26.29 11.96 -6.22
N GLU A 539 -26.78 12.97 -6.95
CA GLU A 539 -27.76 13.92 -6.44
C GLU A 539 -29.11 13.26 -6.10
N SER A 540 -29.56 12.28 -6.89
CA SER A 540 -30.77 11.52 -6.60
C SER A 540 -30.63 10.68 -5.33
N ARG A 541 -29.49 10.00 -5.14
CA ARG A 541 -29.17 9.25 -3.91
C ARG A 541 -29.18 10.15 -2.69
N LEU A 542 -28.58 11.33 -2.80
CA LEU A 542 -28.59 12.31 -1.72
C LEU A 542 -30.01 12.72 -1.33
N ARG A 543 -30.91 12.92 -2.30
CA ARG A 543 -32.33 13.30 -2.04
C ARG A 543 -33.16 12.18 -1.44
N SER A 544 -32.78 10.93 -1.67
CA SER A 544 -33.48 9.75 -1.12
C SER A 544 -32.94 9.31 0.24
N ASP A 545 -31.91 9.96 0.77
CA ASP A 545 -31.38 9.70 2.10
C ASP A 545 -32.40 10.18 3.16
N PRO A 546 -32.85 9.33 4.10
CA PRO A 546 -33.78 9.73 5.15
C PRO A 546 -33.29 10.89 6.01
N ASP A 547 -31.97 11.04 6.15
CA ASP A 547 -31.35 12.12 6.92
C ASP A 547 -31.12 13.39 6.09
N TYR A 548 -31.48 13.36 4.80
CA TYR A 548 -31.40 14.53 3.93
C TYR A 548 -32.54 15.51 4.19
N THR A 549 -32.22 16.66 4.76
CA THR A 549 -33.16 17.77 4.89
C THR A 549 -32.90 18.76 3.74
N PRO A 550 -33.77 18.84 2.71
CA PRO A 550 -33.65 19.88 1.70
C PRO A 550 -33.77 21.24 2.36
N ALA A 551 -32.89 22.17 2.03
CA ALA A 551 -32.98 23.55 2.48
C ALA A 551 -34.37 24.12 2.08
N ARG A 552 -35.31 24.14 2.99
CA ARG A 552 -36.60 24.78 2.79
C ARG A 552 -36.36 26.27 2.54
N GLN A 553 -36.85 26.76 1.41
CA GLN A 553 -37.04 28.19 1.15
C GLN A 553 -38.00 28.77 2.19
N THR A 554 -37.52 29.05 3.38
CA THR A 554 -38.20 29.89 4.32
C THR A 554 -37.57 31.28 4.29
N HIS A 555 -38.37 32.26 3.97
CA HIS A 555 -38.10 33.69 4.02
C HIS A 555 -37.74 34.14 5.46
N PHE A 556 -36.65 33.67 6.02
CA PHE A 556 -36.03 34.34 7.17
C PHE A 556 -34.54 34.05 7.15
N ARG A 557 -33.76 35.12 7.17
CA ARG A 557 -32.29 35.13 7.18
C ARG A 557 -31.78 34.45 8.47
N GLU A 558 -31.41 33.17 8.37
CA GLU A 558 -30.34 32.63 9.19
C GLU A 558 -29.31 31.98 8.25
N LYS A 559 -28.14 32.59 8.23
CA LYS A 559 -26.95 32.07 7.57
C LYS A 559 -26.59 30.74 8.23
N THR A 560 -26.75 29.59 7.52
CA THR A 560 -25.95 28.38 7.64
C THR A 560 -26.70 27.06 7.46
N GLN A 561 -27.58 26.91 6.47
CA GLN A 561 -27.91 25.57 5.97
C GLN A 561 -27.53 25.51 4.47
N ARG A 562 -26.28 25.22 4.18
CA ARG A 562 -25.88 24.87 2.82
C ARG A 562 -26.41 23.46 2.52
N ALA A 563 -27.05 23.28 1.36
CA ALA A 563 -27.40 21.97 0.85
C ALA A 563 -26.16 21.07 0.84
N LEU A 564 -26.29 19.81 1.29
CA LEU A 564 -25.19 18.86 1.27
C LEU A 564 -24.69 18.68 -0.17
N PRO A 565 -23.38 18.70 -0.41
CA PRO A 565 -22.84 18.49 -1.74
C PRO A 565 -22.89 17.01 -2.12
N ALA A 566 -23.28 16.71 -3.37
CA ALA A 566 -23.27 15.35 -3.89
C ALA A 566 -21.88 14.90 -4.38
N GLU A 567 -20.96 15.86 -4.55
CA GLU A 567 -19.60 15.60 -5.06
C GLU A 567 -18.55 16.48 -4.37
N LEU A 568 -17.31 15.93 -4.28
CA LEU A 568 -16.14 16.57 -3.69
C LEU A 568 -14.93 16.38 -4.60
N GLU A 569 -14.33 17.47 -5.03
CA GLU A 569 -13.10 17.44 -5.85
C GLU A 569 -11.85 17.38 -4.97
N TYR A 570 -10.95 16.48 -5.34
CA TYR A 570 -9.63 16.35 -4.74
C TYR A 570 -8.57 16.01 -5.81
N GLY A 571 -7.69 16.96 -6.09
CA GLY A 571 -6.73 16.83 -7.19
C GLY A 571 -7.43 16.68 -8.54
N SER A 572 -7.15 15.59 -9.26
CA SER A 572 -7.81 15.25 -10.53
C SER A 572 -9.01 14.32 -10.38
N THR A 573 -9.36 13.93 -9.14
CA THR A 573 -10.44 12.98 -8.86
C THR A 573 -11.65 13.71 -8.28
N THR A 574 -12.83 13.40 -8.80
CA THR A 574 -14.10 13.83 -8.23
C THR A 574 -14.73 12.63 -7.51
N PHE A 575 -14.92 12.73 -6.22
CA PHE A 575 -15.63 11.74 -5.41
C PHE A 575 -17.11 12.11 -5.31
N ARG A 576 -18.01 11.13 -5.48
CA ARG A 576 -19.46 11.30 -5.43
C ARG A 576 -20.08 10.40 -4.37
N ILE A 577 -21.19 10.82 -3.78
CA ILE A 577 -21.98 9.95 -2.90
C ILE A 577 -22.41 8.71 -3.68
N GLY A 578 -22.15 7.53 -3.11
CA GLY A 578 -22.40 6.23 -3.72
C GLY A 578 -21.22 5.68 -4.55
N ASP A 579 -20.08 6.39 -4.61
CA ASP A 579 -18.90 5.85 -5.26
C ASP A 579 -18.32 4.67 -4.49
N LYS A 580 -17.87 3.66 -5.24
CA LYS A 580 -17.02 2.57 -4.74
C LYS A 580 -15.59 3.07 -4.67
N VAL A 581 -15.01 3.01 -3.48
CA VAL A 581 -13.64 3.47 -3.21
C VAL A 581 -12.83 2.39 -2.52
N MET A 582 -11.50 2.51 -2.58
CA MET A 582 -10.55 1.63 -1.92
C MET A 582 -9.54 2.43 -1.14
N GLN A 583 -9.22 1.98 0.06
CA GLN A 583 -8.10 2.45 0.85
C GLN A 583 -6.78 2.05 0.18
N SER A 584 -5.86 3.00 0.01
CA SER A 584 -4.58 2.79 -0.66
C SER A 584 -3.39 2.62 0.29
N ARG A 585 -3.61 2.80 1.59
CA ARG A 585 -2.60 2.69 2.66
C ARG A 585 -3.24 2.13 3.93
N ASN A 586 -2.40 1.52 4.80
CA ASN A 586 -2.87 1.13 6.13
C ASN A 586 -3.10 2.37 6.99
N ASN A 587 -4.30 2.48 7.56
CA ASN A 587 -4.63 3.49 8.57
C ASN A 587 -5.02 2.76 9.87
N TYR A 588 -4.05 2.61 10.75
CA TYR A 588 -4.20 1.84 11.99
C TYR A 588 -5.13 2.53 12.99
N ASP A 589 -5.17 3.87 12.98
CA ASP A 589 -6.02 4.65 13.89
C ASP A 589 -7.51 4.45 13.57
N LYS A 590 -7.83 4.34 12.29
CA LYS A 590 -9.19 4.09 11.79
C LYS A 590 -9.49 2.59 11.63
N ASN A 591 -8.48 1.74 11.81
CA ASN A 591 -8.58 0.30 11.61
C ASN A 591 -9.02 -0.11 10.20
N ILE A 592 -8.58 0.66 9.18
CA ILE A 592 -8.81 0.42 7.75
C ILE A 592 -7.45 0.15 7.08
N PHE A 593 -7.42 -0.89 6.23
CA PHE A 593 -6.18 -1.37 5.65
C PHE A 593 -6.13 -1.16 4.13
N ASN A 594 -4.92 -1.20 3.58
CA ASN A 594 -4.71 -1.16 2.14
C ASN A 594 -5.49 -2.30 1.47
N GLY A 595 -6.28 -1.95 0.45
CA GLY A 595 -7.16 -2.89 -0.25
C GLY A 595 -8.59 -2.93 0.27
N ASP A 596 -8.89 -2.42 1.47
CA ASP A 596 -10.27 -2.36 1.95
C ASP A 596 -11.10 -1.46 1.05
N THR A 597 -12.28 -1.94 0.65
CA THR A 597 -13.21 -1.18 -0.19
C THR A 597 -14.44 -0.76 0.59
N GLY A 598 -14.95 0.42 0.25
CA GLY A 598 -16.14 0.98 0.86
C GLY A 598 -16.95 1.82 -0.12
N ILE A 599 -18.08 2.30 0.35
CA ILE A 599 -18.99 3.16 -0.40
C ILE A 599 -19.07 4.53 0.28
N ILE A 600 -18.94 5.60 -0.49
CA ILE A 600 -19.12 6.96 0.04
C ILE A 600 -20.57 7.18 0.42
N ARG A 601 -20.85 7.41 1.71
CA ARG A 601 -22.20 7.63 2.26
C ARG A 601 -22.59 9.10 2.26
N SER A 602 -21.68 9.97 2.66
CA SER A 602 -21.97 11.40 2.75
C SER A 602 -20.74 12.26 2.50
N ILE A 603 -20.98 13.50 2.13
CA ILE A 603 -19.97 14.55 1.97
C ILE A 603 -20.36 15.70 2.89
N GLN A 604 -19.41 16.22 3.66
CA GLN A 604 -19.65 17.30 4.61
C GLN A 604 -20.08 18.60 3.88
N ALA A 605 -20.99 19.36 4.49
CA ALA A 605 -21.61 20.55 3.87
C ALA A 605 -20.59 21.64 3.48
N ASP A 606 -19.48 21.75 4.20
CA ASP A 606 -18.38 22.67 3.93
C ASP A 606 -17.32 22.09 2.99
N ARG A 607 -17.52 20.86 2.51
CA ARG A 607 -16.58 20.09 1.68
C ARG A 607 -15.21 19.89 2.34
N SER A 608 -15.16 19.83 3.67
CA SER A 608 -13.95 19.58 4.45
C SER A 608 -13.60 18.09 4.53
N GLY A 609 -14.55 17.20 4.19
CA GLY A 609 -14.36 15.75 4.25
C GLY A 609 -15.57 14.96 3.73
N LEU A 610 -15.49 13.65 3.89
CA LEU A 610 -16.54 12.69 3.53
C LEU A 610 -16.54 11.49 4.48
N THR A 611 -17.64 10.72 4.47
CA THR A 611 -17.80 9.49 5.24
C THR A 611 -17.88 8.30 4.27
N ILE A 612 -17.08 7.27 4.52
CA ILE A 612 -17.06 6.02 3.75
C ILE A 612 -17.53 4.89 4.66
N ASP A 613 -18.44 4.08 4.16
CA ASP A 613 -18.87 2.86 4.82
C ASP A 613 -18.04 1.66 4.34
N PHE A 614 -17.23 1.11 5.22
CA PHE A 614 -16.49 -0.12 4.99
C PHE A 614 -17.23 -1.30 5.63
N ALA A 615 -18.09 -1.97 4.85
CA ALA A 615 -18.85 -3.14 5.27
C ALA A 615 -19.63 -2.93 6.60
N GLY A 616 -20.37 -1.82 6.71
CA GLY A 616 -21.17 -1.46 7.89
C GLY A 616 -20.40 -0.66 8.96
N ASN A 617 -19.13 -0.34 8.71
CA ASN A 617 -18.32 0.52 9.58
C ASN A 617 -18.12 1.89 8.92
N PRO A 618 -18.87 2.93 9.31
CA PRO A 618 -18.72 4.28 8.77
C PRO A 618 -17.46 4.96 9.32
N VAL A 619 -16.62 5.45 8.42
CA VAL A 619 -15.35 6.10 8.75
C VAL A 619 -15.27 7.48 8.09
N GLU A 620 -14.95 8.50 8.89
CA GLU A 620 -14.79 9.87 8.43
C GLU A 620 -13.38 10.12 7.88
N TYR A 621 -13.31 10.84 6.76
CA TYR A 621 -12.08 11.30 6.12
C TYR A 621 -12.09 12.82 5.99
N THR A 622 -11.06 13.45 6.50
CA THR A 622 -10.79 14.86 6.25
C THR A 622 -10.23 15.06 4.84
N LYS A 623 -10.31 16.28 4.32
CA LYS A 623 -9.77 16.60 2.98
C LYS A 623 -8.29 16.24 2.83
N GLY A 624 -7.50 16.33 3.90
CA GLY A 624 -6.08 15.95 3.90
C GLY A 624 -5.85 14.44 3.75
N GLU A 625 -6.78 13.62 4.23
CA GLU A 625 -6.72 12.16 4.20
C GLU A 625 -7.27 11.57 2.90
N LEU A 626 -7.91 12.36 2.03
CA LEU A 626 -8.43 11.88 0.74
C LEU A 626 -7.33 11.36 -0.20
N SER A 627 -6.06 11.68 0.07
CA SER A 627 -4.92 11.07 -0.63
C SER A 627 -4.74 9.58 -0.33
N GLU A 628 -5.43 9.05 0.68
CA GLU A 628 -5.37 7.64 1.08
C GLU A 628 -6.42 6.78 0.38
N ILE A 629 -7.37 7.39 -0.32
CA ILE A 629 -8.44 6.68 -1.02
C ILE A 629 -8.39 6.91 -2.53
N GLN A 630 -8.93 5.97 -3.27
CA GLN A 630 -9.06 6.05 -4.73
C GLN A 630 -10.38 5.41 -5.18
N LEU A 631 -10.88 5.79 -6.36
CA LEU A 631 -12.03 5.10 -6.98
C LEU A 631 -11.68 3.61 -7.21
N ALA A 632 -12.64 2.74 -7.05
CA ALA A 632 -12.45 1.29 -7.07
C ALA A 632 -13.46 0.51 -7.95
N TYR A 633 -14.01 1.15 -8.97
CA TYR A 633 -14.78 0.45 -10.02
C TYR A 633 -13.87 -0.49 -10.82
N ALA A 634 -12.63 -0.06 -11.08
CA ALA A 634 -11.54 -0.86 -11.61
C ALA A 634 -10.32 -0.77 -10.70
N ILE A 635 -9.68 -1.93 -10.44
CA ILE A 635 -8.47 -2.04 -9.61
C ILE A 635 -7.42 -2.90 -10.32
N SER A 636 -6.18 -2.93 -9.82
CA SER A 636 -5.19 -3.87 -10.35
C SER A 636 -5.41 -5.28 -9.83
N ILE A 637 -4.98 -6.29 -10.61
CA ILE A 637 -5.01 -7.69 -10.19
C ILE A 637 -4.25 -7.89 -8.88
N HIS A 638 -3.10 -7.21 -8.68
CA HIS A 638 -2.37 -7.25 -7.41
C HIS A 638 -3.20 -6.78 -6.21
N LYS A 639 -4.04 -5.77 -6.40
CA LYS A 639 -4.90 -5.23 -5.32
C LYS A 639 -6.15 -6.07 -5.08
N SER A 640 -6.47 -7.02 -5.95
CA SER A 640 -7.58 -7.95 -5.75
C SER A 640 -7.18 -9.21 -5.00
N GLN A 641 -5.88 -9.47 -4.80
CA GLN A 641 -5.40 -10.66 -4.08
C GLN A 641 -6.09 -10.79 -2.71
N GLY A 642 -6.50 -12.01 -2.37
CA GLY A 642 -7.26 -12.31 -1.16
C GLY A 642 -8.70 -11.79 -1.15
N SER A 643 -9.22 -11.29 -2.30
CA SER A 643 -10.61 -10.87 -2.48
C SER A 643 -11.35 -11.84 -3.38
N GLU A 644 -12.67 -11.93 -3.22
CA GLU A 644 -13.57 -12.63 -4.14
C GLU A 644 -14.71 -11.69 -4.54
N TYR A 645 -15.17 -11.85 -5.76
CA TYR A 645 -16.28 -11.09 -6.32
C TYR A 645 -17.23 -12.03 -7.05
N PRO A 646 -18.56 -11.82 -6.97
CA PRO A 646 -19.52 -12.62 -7.73
C PRO A 646 -19.24 -12.61 -9.24
N VAL A 647 -18.82 -11.46 -9.78
CA VAL A 647 -18.41 -11.31 -11.18
C VAL A 647 -17.14 -10.50 -11.31
N VAL A 648 -16.21 -11.01 -12.11
CA VAL A 648 -14.95 -10.33 -12.45
C VAL A 648 -14.86 -10.13 -13.96
N ILE A 649 -14.44 -8.95 -14.39
CA ILE A 649 -14.13 -8.64 -15.79
C ILE A 649 -12.65 -8.30 -15.89
N ILE A 650 -11.91 -9.00 -16.76
CA ILE A 650 -10.46 -8.82 -16.94
C ILE A 650 -10.17 -8.41 -18.39
N PRO A 651 -9.86 -7.13 -18.67
CA PRO A 651 -9.39 -6.72 -19.99
C PRO A 651 -7.95 -7.21 -20.23
N LEU A 652 -7.76 -8.00 -21.28
CA LEU A 652 -6.47 -8.49 -21.73
C LEU A 652 -6.17 -7.98 -23.14
N LEU A 653 -5.17 -7.11 -23.26
CA LEU A 653 -4.82 -6.45 -24.53
C LEU A 653 -3.34 -6.65 -24.85
N LYS A 654 -2.96 -6.62 -26.13
CA LYS A 654 -1.56 -6.72 -26.57
C LYS A 654 -0.65 -5.66 -25.92
N GLN A 655 -1.17 -4.47 -25.65
CA GLN A 655 -0.41 -3.43 -24.94
C GLN A 655 0.01 -3.80 -23.51
N HIS A 656 -0.60 -4.83 -22.92
CA HIS A 656 -0.27 -5.35 -21.60
C HIS A 656 0.89 -6.36 -21.61
N PHE A 657 1.52 -6.64 -22.77
CA PHE A 657 2.43 -7.78 -22.99
C PHE A 657 3.57 -7.90 -21.96
N LEU A 658 4.10 -6.78 -21.47
CA LEU A 658 5.16 -6.79 -20.43
C LEU A 658 4.68 -7.31 -19.07
N LEU A 659 3.38 -7.23 -18.80
CA LEU A 659 2.76 -7.61 -17.53
C LEU A 659 2.00 -8.93 -17.62
N LEU A 660 1.74 -9.44 -18.84
CA LEU A 660 0.97 -10.68 -19.04
C LEU A 660 1.80 -11.92 -18.71
N GLN A 661 2.01 -12.16 -17.42
CA GLN A 661 2.59 -13.39 -16.90
C GLN A 661 1.47 -14.37 -16.55
N ARG A 662 1.74 -15.68 -16.57
CA ARG A 662 0.75 -16.73 -16.27
C ARG A 662 0.14 -16.56 -14.89
N ASN A 663 0.99 -16.33 -13.88
CA ASN A 663 0.56 -16.14 -12.50
C ASN A 663 -0.33 -14.89 -12.31
N LEU A 664 -0.12 -13.82 -13.09
CA LEU A 664 -0.99 -12.63 -13.04
C LEU A 664 -2.40 -12.97 -13.51
N ILE A 665 -2.52 -13.63 -14.67
CA ILE A 665 -3.83 -13.99 -15.25
C ILE A 665 -4.50 -15.04 -14.36
N TYR A 666 -3.74 -16.03 -13.91
CA TYR A 666 -4.20 -17.05 -12.98
C TYR A 666 -4.79 -16.42 -11.71
N THR A 667 -4.05 -15.51 -11.06
CA THR A 667 -4.55 -14.79 -9.86
C THR A 667 -5.81 -13.98 -10.14
N GLY A 668 -5.91 -13.36 -11.32
CA GLY A 668 -7.10 -12.58 -11.69
C GLY A 668 -8.34 -13.43 -11.91
N ILE A 669 -8.18 -14.71 -12.32
CA ILE A 669 -9.28 -15.65 -12.56
C ILE A 669 -9.67 -16.39 -11.27
N THR A 670 -8.69 -16.72 -10.42
CA THR A 670 -8.88 -17.47 -9.17
C THR A 670 -9.18 -16.59 -7.97
#